data_5654a7b6346b31b43955495bd368ce3d
#
_entry.id   5654a7b6346b31b43955495bd368ce3d
#
_cell.length_a   1.000
_cell.length_b   1.000
_cell.length_c   1.000
_cell.angle_alpha   90.00
_cell.angle_beta   90.00
_cell.angle_gamma   90.00
#
_symmetry.space_group_name_H-M   'P 1'
#
loop_
_entity.id
_entity.type
_entity.pdbx_description
1 polymer ?
#
loop_
_entity_poly.entity_id
_entity_poly.type
_entity_poly.pdbx_seq_one_letter_code
_entity_poly.pdbx_strand_id
1 'polypeptide(L)'
;MTDWKRKLLAFLHDPPEKAYDYSPEHGKRAQLYAARIDLDLSEWKDKLADHTAAAADRFIFPATKREQDGHWADTGVQGLGGGLQFIHPLAGGKVDTAFPTEDEALGFCRDGFPDFAGIDDPQLRFWLIWRLWRHYTVEQPAARQFSLGLASLPADTRIPDGTIWHHDSVVSALEGARDAEGRFAPAFLLFQVGPVQEFIAQARSTRDAWSGSYLISWMMAHAMKALAEKLGPDCVIYPSLRGQPLYDWLEQEKLKMARHRTAEGKASRSFWEENDLQGHQDLVLTPNLPNRFLAVVPAGFSAKQLETVFDADGWDSEKSDAELSEWARIVRACWRFVAAEKMPAGAKDLWGFQVRQFWQVAWQLWPWQEVKPAMDLFKTIPLGKESLLHLGREIALAIPKLHKDVRCYTAGLAEVKNSGWAWSAHYQLLAHRLDARRQTRDFDAWRSSTKPGHKDYFSGKEEVIATSEWLEAARKNGVLRHLFRNDDELGAANLIKRVWHRAYLEHLSNFHAELADLTEIRESFDSVMAVAATPFADRLLQRSANPSPIREAFLTFMQAASDARQAFPEAIARWEMDERAWFRHTDASVFFVETWERAINGCRDEAACSPMATALASLRELLEECGCCPSKYFAVLALDGDQIGKWLSGEQTPGVEQVVTEKAAKYFREHVPNARAWLKSKRPISPSYHLQFSEALANFGLYCARRIVEAHHGQLIYSGGDDVLAMLPADQAIACAQGLRLAFQGKSTELIAHSVGRCRHLFVAGAPDGFVQLKDGDRSRGCRLPAEPSWPLLVPGSKATVSVGIAIGHIKEPLQELIHEARQAEKRAKADPQHEVFDRTSNKRCWKLNENGWGRDALAVTLFKRSGETLRWGAKFDSAAFPLLDLFQAFFRHQPDAPEREMPISGKFPYRIAELLSRYERSTPLTGELHAIAAKELAWVINQQTWKDEEAEKRGSIFRRAPFEHRCLAYLKELLDFRWKRKPDAAEETTAARPLREFVNLFLTEAFIARQRD
;
A
#
# COMPACT_ATOMS: atom_id res chain seq x y z
N MET A 1 11.21 33.18 5.85
CA MET A 1 10.00 32.56 6.47
C MET A 1 8.87 32.65 5.46
N THR A 2 8.03 31.63 5.37
CA THR A 2 6.89 31.58 4.47
C THR A 2 5.89 32.69 4.78
N ASP A 3 5.49 33.46 3.78
CA ASP A 3 4.41 34.43 3.89
C ASP A 3 3.06 33.68 3.81
N TRP A 4 2.49 33.37 4.96
CA TRP A 4 1.26 32.60 5.07
C TRP A 4 0.03 33.34 4.55
N LYS A 5 -0.01 34.67 4.67
CA LYS A 5 -1.09 35.49 4.09
C LYS A 5 -1.08 35.37 2.58
N ARG A 6 0.08 35.50 1.97
CA ARG A 6 0.26 35.36 0.52
C ARG A 6 -0.05 33.94 0.04
N LYS A 7 0.32 32.92 0.83
CA LYS A 7 0.03 31.52 0.55
C LYS A 7 -1.48 31.22 0.60
N LEU A 8 -2.20 31.83 1.56
CA LEU A 8 -3.67 31.77 1.62
C LEU A 8 -4.32 32.39 0.39
N LEU A 9 -3.87 33.59 -0.02
CA LEU A 9 -4.37 34.22 -1.22
C LEU A 9 -4.14 33.36 -2.48
N ALA A 10 -2.98 32.72 -2.57
CA ALA A 10 -2.64 31.81 -3.64
C ALA A 10 -3.53 30.53 -3.64
N PHE A 11 -3.90 30.01 -2.48
CA PHE A 11 -4.80 28.87 -2.37
C PHE A 11 -6.26 29.21 -2.71
N LEU A 12 -6.69 30.42 -2.38
CA LEU A 12 -8.08 30.87 -2.55
C LEU A 12 -8.34 31.57 -3.89
N HIS A 13 -7.35 31.70 -4.78
CA HIS A 13 -7.45 32.49 -6.00
C HIS A 13 -8.49 31.96 -6.99
N ASP A 14 -8.71 30.66 -6.98
CA ASP A 14 -9.71 29.97 -7.76
C ASP A 14 -10.75 29.30 -6.84
N PRO A 15 -12.05 29.55 -7.03
CA PRO A 15 -13.07 28.88 -6.24
C PRO A 15 -13.29 27.44 -6.73
N PRO A 16 -13.65 26.46 -5.87
CA PRO A 16 -13.82 25.08 -6.29
C PRO A 16 -14.83 24.89 -7.43
N GLU A 17 -15.86 25.72 -7.47
CA GLU A 17 -16.91 25.73 -8.50
C GLU A 17 -16.51 26.46 -9.80
N LYS A 18 -15.26 26.89 -9.95
CA LYS A 18 -14.75 27.56 -11.17
C LYS A 18 -15.10 26.80 -12.46
N ALA A 19 -15.18 25.46 -12.38
CA ALA A 19 -15.50 24.62 -13.53
C ALA A 19 -16.86 24.92 -14.19
N TYR A 20 -17.79 25.54 -13.47
CA TYR A 20 -19.11 25.92 -13.99
C TYR A 20 -19.09 27.25 -14.75
N ASP A 21 -18.27 28.20 -14.28
CA ASP A 21 -18.16 29.51 -14.89
C ASP A 21 -16.72 30.02 -14.91
N TYR A 22 -16.12 30.06 -16.08
CA TYR A 22 -14.78 30.60 -16.34
C TYR A 22 -14.77 32.07 -16.75
N SER A 23 -15.90 32.77 -16.63
CA SER A 23 -15.97 34.21 -16.83
C SER A 23 -15.19 34.94 -15.74
N PRO A 24 -14.87 36.23 -15.87
CA PRO A 24 -14.25 37.04 -14.81
C PRO A 24 -15.03 37.02 -13.46
N GLU A 25 -16.29 36.59 -13.47
CA GLU A 25 -17.11 36.48 -12.26
C GLU A 25 -16.59 35.45 -11.27
N HIS A 26 -15.82 34.40 -11.70
CA HIS A 26 -15.20 33.45 -10.78
C HIS A 26 -14.24 34.16 -9.80
N GLY A 27 -13.56 35.23 -10.22
CA GLY A 27 -12.73 36.05 -9.33
C GLY A 27 -13.52 36.74 -8.22
N LYS A 28 -14.78 37.15 -8.49
CA LYS A 28 -15.65 37.69 -7.43
C LYS A 28 -16.08 36.61 -6.44
N ARG A 29 -16.31 35.37 -6.90
CA ARG A 29 -16.62 34.23 -6.03
C ARG A 29 -15.41 33.90 -5.14
N ALA A 30 -14.23 33.80 -5.71
CA ALA A 30 -12.98 33.63 -4.94
C ALA A 30 -12.82 34.70 -3.85
N GLN A 31 -13.12 35.96 -4.17
CA GLN A 31 -13.08 37.07 -3.19
C GLN A 31 -14.09 36.88 -2.05
N LEU A 32 -15.24 36.24 -2.27
CA LEU A 32 -16.19 35.96 -1.19
C LEU A 32 -15.60 34.99 -0.15
N TYR A 33 -14.82 33.98 -0.58
CA TYR A 33 -14.14 33.08 0.34
C TYR A 33 -13.00 33.78 1.08
N ALA A 34 -12.19 34.56 0.36
CA ALA A 34 -11.10 35.34 0.97
C ALA A 34 -11.61 36.34 2.02
N ALA A 35 -12.74 37.02 1.73
CA ALA A 35 -13.37 37.96 2.64
C ALA A 35 -13.86 37.33 3.95
N ARG A 36 -14.19 36.03 3.95
CA ARG A 36 -14.58 35.29 5.18
C ARG A 36 -13.45 35.14 6.20
N ILE A 37 -12.22 35.37 5.78
CA ILE A 37 -11.01 35.33 6.60
C ILE A 37 -10.23 36.65 6.56
N ASP A 38 -10.93 37.75 6.27
CA ASP A 38 -10.41 39.14 6.26
C ASP A 38 -9.25 39.35 5.26
N LEU A 39 -9.30 38.67 4.11
CA LEU A 39 -8.32 38.80 3.03
C LEU A 39 -8.92 39.44 1.78
N ASP A 40 -8.09 40.20 1.07
CA ASP A 40 -8.41 40.76 -0.25
C ASP A 40 -7.49 40.17 -1.32
N LEU A 41 -8.08 39.43 -2.27
CA LEU A 41 -7.34 38.82 -3.38
C LEU A 41 -6.64 39.84 -4.28
N SER A 42 -7.06 41.12 -4.28
CA SER A 42 -6.39 42.19 -5.03
C SER A 42 -4.97 42.46 -4.55
N GLU A 43 -4.63 42.03 -3.32
CA GLU A 43 -3.28 42.12 -2.77
C GLU A 43 -2.30 41.15 -3.42
N TRP A 44 -2.81 40.05 -3.98
CA TRP A 44 -1.98 39.05 -4.68
C TRP A 44 -1.75 39.43 -6.15
N LYS A 45 -0.77 40.30 -6.39
CA LYS A 45 -0.47 40.91 -7.70
C LYS A 45 0.39 40.02 -8.59
N ASP A 46 1.34 39.29 -8.00
CA ASP A 46 2.26 38.39 -8.70
C ASP A 46 1.68 36.98 -8.80
N LYS A 47 1.10 36.67 -9.96
CA LYS A 47 0.43 35.38 -10.26
C LYS A 47 1.36 34.35 -10.89
N LEU A 48 2.68 34.47 -10.76
CA LEU A 48 3.62 33.57 -11.39
C LEU A 48 3.47 32.13 -10.90
N ALA A 49 3.08 31.92 -9.65
CA ALA A 49 2.80 30.60 -9.09
C ALA A 49 1.62 29.92 -9.80
N ASP A 50 0.50 30.61 -10.00
CA ASP A 50 -0.66 30.12 -10.78
C ASP A 50 -0.26 29.82 -12.23
N HIS A 51 0.36 30.77 -12.91
CA HIS A 51 0.81 30.57 -14.29
C HIS A 51 1.74 29.35 -14.41
N THR A 52 2.60 29.13 -13.42
CA THR A 52 3.53 28.00 -13.42
C THR A 52 2.83 26.68 -13.12
N ALA A 53 1.89 26.65 -12.18
CA ALA A 53 1.06 25.48 -11.91
C ALA A 53 0.21 25.12 -13.13
N ALA A 54 -0.43 26.12 -13.73
CA ALA A 54 -1.22 25.93 -14.95
C ALA A 54 -0.39 25.39 -16.12
N ALA A 55 0.84 25.88 -16.31
CA ALA A 55 1.74 25.38 -17.34
C ALA A 55 2.26 23.97 -17.05
N ALA A 56 2.36 23.59 -15.78
CA ALA A 56 2.77 22.25 -15.36
C ALA A 56 1.64 21.21 -15.49
N ASP A 57 0.40 21.60 -15.19
CA ASP A 57 -0.77 20.71 -15.23
C ASP A 57 -1.34 20.54 -16.63
N ARG A 58 -1.23 21.57 -17.46
CA ARG A 58 -1.73 21.54 -18.84
C ARG A 58 -0.62 21.12 -19.81
N PHE A 59 -1.00 20.41 -20.84
CA PHE A 59 -0.13 20.33 -22.00
C PHE A 59 -0.42 21.51 -22.92
N ILE A 60 0.51 21.77 -23.83
CA ILE A 60 0.41 22.87 -24.76
C ILE A 60 -0.76 22.63 -25.71
N PHE A 61 -1.78 23.47 -25.60
CA PHE A 61 -2.88 23.48 -26.55
C PHE A 61 -2.47 24.22 -27.80
N PRO A 62 -2.80 23.69 -28.97
CA PRO A 62 -2.70 24.44 -30.23
C PRO A 62 -3.61 25.67 -30.20
N ALA A 63 -3.08 26.84 -30.57
CA ALA A 63 -3.86 28.05 -30.63
C ALA A 63 -4.88 28.00 -31.78
N THR A 64 -6.07 28.50 -31.54
CA THR A 64 -7.08 28.70 -32.60
C THR A 64 -6.82 29.98 -33.38
N LYS A 65 -7.48 30.13 -34.53
CA LYS A 65 -7.43 31.37 -35.31
C LYS A 65 -7.85 32.61 -34.50
N ARG A 66 -8.84 32.50 -33.64
CA ARG A 66 -9.33 33.61 -32.80
C ARG A 66 -8.38 33.95 -31.64
N GLU A 67 -7.68 32.99 -31.09
CA GLU A 67 -6.62 33.27 -30.12
C GLU A 67 -5.44 34.01 -30.75
N GLN A 68 -5.17 33.78 -32.04
CA GLN A 68 -4.17 34.52 -32.78
C GLN A 68 -4.52 36.02 -32.92
N ASP A 69 -5.83 36.33 -32.89
CA ASP A 69 -6.36 37.71 -32.97
C ASP A 69 -6.57 38.33 -31.57
N GLY A 70 -6.11 37.69 -30.50
CA GLY A 70 -6.24 38.18 -29.13
C GLY A 70 -7.58 37.85 -28.46
N HIS A 71 -8.44 37.04 -29.08
CA HIS A 71 -9.71 36.62 -28.51
C HIS A 71 -9.64 35.18 -27.94
N TRP A 72 -9.70 35.06 -26.65
CA TRP A 72 -9.69 33.83 -25.90
C TRP A 72 -10.97 32.96 -25.99
N ALA A 73 -11.99 33.49 -26.63
CA ALA A 73 -13.36 33.04 -26.45
C ALA A 73 -13.70 31.68 -27.07
N ASP A 74 -12.96 31.17 -28.01
CA ASP A 74 -13.37 29.98 -28.77
C ASP A 74 -12.64 28.69 -28.43
N THR A 75 -11.50 28.74 -27.78
CA THR A 75 -10.96 27.63 -27.02
C THR A 75 -11.55 27.62 -25.62
N GLY A 76 -12.52 28.49 -25.47
CA GLY A 76 -13.26 28.64 -24.22
C GLY A 76 -13.56 27.28 -23.61
N VAL A 77 -13.07 27.12 -22.42
CA VAL A 77 -13.19 25.92 -21.60
C VAL A 77 -14.61 25.37 -21.60
N GLN A 78 -15.61 26.26 -21.62
CA GLN A 78 -17.04 25.91 -21.72
C GLN A 78 -17.44 25.28 -23.07
N GLY A 79 -16.92 25.78 -24.20
CA GLY A 79 -17.31 25.30 -25.53
C GLY A 79 -16.79 23.90 -25.86
N LEU A 80 -15.58 23.58 -25.44
CA LEU A 80 -14.92 22.29 -25.68
C LEU A 80 -15.11 21.27 -24.52
N GLY A 81 -15.52 21.70 -23.35
CA GLY A 81 -15.78 20.85 -22.20
C GLY A 81 -16.98 19.92 -22.35
N GLY A 82 -18.04 20.41 -23.02
CA GLY A 82 -19.23 19.56 -23.24
C GLY A 82 -20.05 19.22 -21.99
N GLY A 83 -20.05 20.09 -20.99
CA GLY A 83 -20.52 19.83 -19.62
C GLY A 83 -19.40 19.35 -18.74
N LEU A 84 -19.64 19.28 -17.41
CA LEU A 84 -18.65 18.76 -16.47
C LEU A 84 -18.45 17.27 -16.68
N GLN A 85 -17.20 16.89 -16.69
CA GLN A 85 -16.74 15.51 -16.81
C GLN A 85 -15.55 15.33 -15.91
N PHE A 86 -15.31 14.09 -15.49
CA PHE A 86 -14.04 13.67 -14.88
C PHE A 86 -13.47 12.52 -15.69
N ILE A 87 -12.17 12.56 -15.92
CA ILE A 87 -11.43 11.51 -16.60
C ILE A 87 -10.48 10.88 -15.61
N HIS A 88 -10.45 9.55 -15.60
CA HIS A 88 -9.57 8.84 -14.68
C HIS A 88 -8.11 9.19 -14.99
N PRO A 89 -7.36 9.82 -14.04
CA PRO A 89 -6.04 10.39 -14.31
C PRO A 89 -5.00 9.35 -14.71
N LEU A 90 -5.14 8.12 -14.20
CA LEU A 90 -4.16 7.05 -14.38
C LEU A 90 -4.56 6.08 -15.51
N ALA A 91 -5.80 5.66 -15.55
CA ALA A 91 -6.27 4.73 -16.58
C ALA A 91 -6.71 5.43 -17.88
N GLY A 92 -7.05 6.73 -17.81
CA GLY A 92 -7.72 7.46 -18.90
C GLY A 92 -9.17 7.01 -19.06
N GLY A 93 -9.93 7.75 -19.86
CA GLY A 93 -11.34 7.49 -20.09
C GLY A 93 -12.28 8.19 -19.11
N LYS A 94 -13.49 8.45 -19.59
CA LYS A 94 -14.52 9.15 -18.81
C LYS A 94 -14.98 8.28 -17.62
N VAL A 95 -15.05 8.90 -16.45
CA VAL A 95 -15.61 8.30 -15.24
C VAL A 95 -17.10 8.57 -15.20
N ASP A 96 -17.90 7.54 -14.91
CA ASP A 96 -19.33 7.69 -14.70
C ASP A 96 -19.58 8.32 -13.32
N THR A 97 -19.90 9.61 -13.31
CA THR A 97 -20.14 10.38 -12.09
C THR A 97 -21.16 11.50 -12.35
N ALA A 98 -21.98 11.77 -11.35
CA ALA A 98 -22.92 12.88 -11.35
C ALA A 98 -22.26 14.14 -10.77
N PHE A 99 -22.50 15.28 -11.43
CA PHE A 99 -22.15 16.60 -10.92
C PHE A 99 -23.41 17.34 -10.49
N PRO A 100 -23.37 18.13 -9.41
CA PRO A 100 -24.49 19.00 -9.02
C PRO A 100 -24.71 20.09 -10.08
N THR A 101 -25.81 20.79 -9.99
CA THR A 101 -25.99 22.06 -10.72
C THR A 101 -25.04 23.12 -10.19
N GLU A 102 -24.87 24.22 -10.93
CA GLU A 102 -24.00 25.33 -10.50
C GLU A 102 -24.40 25.90 -9.13
N ASP A 103 -25.71 26.16 -8.93
CA ASP A 103 -26.24 26.70 -7.68
C ASP A 103 -26.04 25.73 -6.50
N GLU A 104 -26.25 24.43 -6.72
CA GLU A 104 -25.99 23.40 -5.72
C GLU A 104 -24.51 23.33 -5.38
N ALA A 105 -23.62 23.36 -6.38
CA ALA A 105 -22.18 23.34 -6.16
C ALA A 105 -21.70 24.56 -5.36
N LEU A 106 -22.19 25.76 -5.71
CA LEU A 106 -21.94 26.98 -4.94
C LEU A 106 -22.38 26.85 -3.48
N GLY A 107 -23.57 26.26 -3.26
CA GLY A 107 -24.09 25.98 -1.91
C GLY A 107 -23.15 25.05 -1.14
N PHE A 108 -22.85 23.89 -1.72
CA PHE A 108 -21.99 22.89 -1.07
C PHE A 108 -20.56 23.40 -0.78
N CYS A 109 -19.95 24.12 -1.72
CA CYS A 109 -18.60 24.66 -1.53
C CYS A 109 -18.57 25.77 -0.47
N ARG A 110 -19.60 26.64 -0.46
CA ARG A 110 -19.74 27.69 0.54
C ARG A 110 -19.96 27.15 1.94
N ASP A 111 -20.86 26.19 2.09
CA ASP A 111 -21.22 25.59 3.36
C ASP A 111 -20.13 24.64 3.88
N GLY A 112 -19.33 24.06 2.99
CA GLY A 112 -18.13 23.26 3.31
C GLY A 112 -16.90 24.08 3.70
N PHE A 113 -16.92 25.40 3.52
CA PHE A 113 -15.77 26.24 3.92
C PHE A 113 -15.64 26.29 5.44
N PRO A 114 -14.46 25.98 6.03
CA PRO A 114 -14.29 25.92 7.48
C PRO A 114 -14.64 27.21 8.21
N ASP A 115 -15.06 27.10 9.47
CA ASP A 115 -15.31 28.25 10.35
C ASP A 115 -14.04 28.57 11.17
N PHE A 116 -13.67 29.83 11.19
CA PHE A 116 -12.44 30.35 11.82
C PHE A 116 -12.69 31.26 13.02
N ALA A 117 -13.88 31.17 13.65
CA ALA A 117 -14.17 31.97 14.82
C ALA A 117 -13.12 31.76 15.91
N GLY A 118 -12.40 32.84 16.23
CA GLY A 118 -11.32 32.84 17.25
C GLY A 118 -9.96 32.29 16.74
N ILE A 119 -9.78 32.09 15.43
CA ILE A 119 -8.50 31.66 14.84
C ILE A 119 -7.97 32.81 13.96
N ASP A 120 -6.93 33.51 14.43
CA ASP A 120 -6.32 34.63 13.70
C ASP A 120 -5.00 34.26 13.03
N ASP A 121 -4.37 33.15 13.44
CA ASP A 121 -3.12 32.70 12.86
C ASP A 121 -3.29 32.27 11.39
N PRO A 122 -2.65 32.94 10.42
CA PRO A 122 -2.78 32.64 9.01
C PRO A 122 -2.19 31.28 8.63
N GLN A 123 -1.20 30.77 9.35
CA GLN A 123 -0.64 29.43 9.14
C GLN A 123 -1.69 28.36 9.49
N LEU A 124 -2.36 28.52 10.64
CA LEU A 124 -3.40 27.58 11.06
C LEU A 124 -4.62 27.65 10.13
N ARG A 125 -5.06 28.87 9.75
CA ARG A 125 -6.13 29.06 8.75
C ARG A 125 -5.81 28.34 7.44
N PHE A 126 -4.57 28.49 6.92
CA PHE A 126 -4.12 27.80 5.71
C PHE A 126 -4.21 26.30 5.86
N TRP A 127 -3.68 25.75 6.95
CA TRP A 127 -3.65 24.31 7.18
C TRP A 127 -5.08 23.72 7.25
N LEU A 128 -6.00 24.39 7.96
CA LEU A 128 -7.39 23.96 8.12
C LEU A 128 -8.17 24.03 6.80
N ILE A 129 -8.02 25.10 6.01
CA ILE A 129 -8.65 25.21 4.69
C ILE A 129 -8.14 24.09 3.76
N TRP A 130 -6.83 23.95 3.65
CA TRP A 130 -6.20 22.94 2.81
C TRP A 130 -6.67 21.51 3.15
N ARG A 131 -6.79 21.21 4.45
CA ARG A 131 -7.15 19.87 4.92
C ARG A 131 -8.65 19.59 4.84
N LEU A 132 -9.49 20.54 5.19
CA LEU A 132 -10.90 20.28 5.52
C LEU A 132 -11.89 20.78 4.49
N TRP A 133 -11.57 21.78 3.66
CA TRP A 133 -12.57 22.33 2.74
C TRP A 133 -13.16 21.31 1.79
N ARG A 134 -12.32 20.55 1.08
CA ARG A 134 -12.80 19.43 0.22
C ARG A 134 -13.62 18.43 1.02
N HIS A 135 -13.13 18.03 2.18
CA HIS A 135 -13.80 17.06 3.04
C HIS A 135 -15.21 17.51 3.45
N TYR A 136 -15.32 18.70 4.00
CA TYR A 136 -16.60 19.25 4.40
C TYR A 136 -17.55 19.50 3.22
N THR A 137 -17.03 19.85 2.05
CA THR A 137 -17.84 20.03 0.85
C THR A 137 -18.50 18.72 0.41
N VAL A 138 -17.77 17.63 0.47
CA VAL A 138 -18.16 16.32 -0.06
C VAL A 138 -19.02 15.53 0.94
N GLU A 139 -18.74 15.63 2.24
CA GLU A 139 -19.40 14.84 3.30
C GLU A 139 -20.78 15.38 3.73
N GLN A 140 -21.25 16.46 3.13
CA GLN A 140 -22.61 16.96 3.41
C GLN A 140 -23.66 15.91 3.04
N PRO A 141 -24.65 15.63 3.91
CA PRO A 141 -25.70 14.64 3.60
C PRO A 141 -26.44 14.91 2.29
N ALA A 142 -26.71 16.18 1.97
CA ALA A 142 -27.37 16.58 0.73
C ALA A 142 -26.47 16.42 -0.52
N ALA A 143 -25.14 16.40 -0.34
CA ALA A 143 -24.17 16.24 -1.42
C ALA A 143 -23.91 14.77 -1.78
N ARG A 144 -24.44 13.80 -1.04
CA ARG A 144 -24.08 12.38 -1.12
C ARG A 144 -24.14 11.79 -2.53
N GLN A 145 -25.16 12.14 -3.31
CA GLN A 145 -25.30 11.67 -4.70
C GLN A 145 -24.26 12.28 -5.66
N PHE A 146 -23.68 13.42 -5.31
CA PHE A 146 -22.67 14.15 -6.08
C PHE A 146 -21.27 14.04 -5.49
N SER A 147 -21.08 13.22 -4.48
CA SER A 147 -19.87 13.18 -3.67
C SER A 147 -18.59 12.99 -4.51
N LEU A 148 -18.60 12.05 -5.48
CA LEU A 148 -17.49 11.86 -6.40
C LEU A 148 -17.31 13.07 -7.32
N GLY A 149 -18.38 13.64 -7.86
CA GLY A 149 -18.33 14.84 -8.71
C GLY A 149 -17.71 16.04 -7.98
N LEU A 150 -18.15 16.29 -6.74
CA LEU A 150 -17.61 17.37 -5.90
C LEU A 150 -16.14 17.12 -5.51
N ALA A 151 -15.79 15.88 -5.18
CA ALA A 151 -14.40 15.49 -4.91
C ALA A 151 -13.49 15.66 -6.14
N SER A 152 -14.06 15.59 -7.34
CA SER A 152 -13.36 15.56 -8.63
C SER A 152 -13.68 16.78 -9.51
N LEU A 153 -14.11 17.91 -8.93
CA LEU A 153 -14.35 19.14 -9.69
C LEU A 153 -13.10 19.49 -10.52
N PRO A 154 -13.20 19.57 -11.85
CA PRO A 154 -12.02 19.70 -12.70
C PRO A 154 -11.42 21.10 -12.65
N ALA A 155 -10.10 21.19 -12.60
CA ALA A 155 -9.37 22.44 -12.72
C ALA A 155 -9.44 23.01 -14.15
N ASP A 156 -9.54 22.14 -15.15
CA ASP A 156 -9.68 22.50 -16.56
C ASP A 156 -10.67 21.54 -17.24
N THR A 157 -11.78 22.08 -17.74
CA THR A 157 -12.84 21.28 -18.37
C THR A 157 -12.47 20.71 -19.74
N ARG A 158 -11.36 21.14 -20.33
CA ARG A 158 -10.83 20.58 -21.58
C ARG A 158 -10.00 19.31 -21.32
N ILE A 159 -9.32 19.29 -20.16
CA ILE A 159 -8.48 18.19 -19.67
C ILE A 159 -8.94 17.85 -18.26
N PRO A 160 -10.12 17.24 -18.10
CA PRO A 160 -10.70 17.02 -16.78
C PRO A 160 -10.11 15.79 -16.07
N ASP A 161 -8.80 15.61 -16.10
CA ASP A 161 -8.04 14.59 -15.41
C ASP A 161 -7.33 15.11 -14.15
N GLY A 162 -7.45 16.41 -13.86
CA GLY A 162 -6.96 17.08 -12.67
C GLY A 162 -8.07 17.82 -11.93
N THR A 163 -8.03 17.84 -10.60
CA THR A 163 -9.05 18.51 -9.78
C THR A 163 -8.61 19.89 -9.36
N ILE A 164 -9.57 20.78 -9.15
CA ILE A 164 -9.32 22.14 -8.62
C ILE A 164 -8.62 22.08 -7.25
N TRP A 165 -8.99 21.09 -6.41
CA TRP A 165 -8.40 20.88 -5.09
C TRP A 165 -6.90 20.59 -5.12
N HIS A 166 -6.44 19.91 -6.17
CA HIS A 166 -5.01 19.66 -6.39
C HIS A 166 -4.33 20.89 -7.00
N HIS A 167 -4.98 21.54 -7.95
CA HIS A 167 -4.45 22.76 -8.57
C HIS A 167 -4.16 23.83 -7.55
N ASP A 168 -5.12 24.17 -6.68
CA ASP A 168 -4.95 25.18 -5.64
C ASP A 168 -3.84 24.82 -4.65
N SER A 169 -3.71 23.50 -4.33
CA SER A 169 -2.59 23.01 -3.51
C SER A 169 -1.24 23.22 -4.20
N VAL A 170 -1.15 23.01 -5.49
CA VAL A 170 0.08 23.21 -6.26
C VAL A 170 0.42 24.70 -6.37
N VAL A 171 -0.58 25.56 -6.61
CA VAL A 171 -0.38 27.01 -6.69
C VAL A 171 0.14 27.54 -5.33
N SER A 172 -0.46 27.12 -4.22
CA SER A 172 -0.01 27.53 -2.89
C SER A 172 1.37 26.95 -2.52
N ALA A 173 1.68 25.70 -2.95
CA ALA A 173 3.00 25.11 -2.76
C ALA A 173 4.09 25.91 -3.50
N LEU A 174 3.84 26.26 -4.75
CA LEU A 174 4.73 27.08 -5.56
C LEU A 174 4.88 28.50 -4.98
N GLU A 175 3.80 29.09 -4.47
CA GLU A 175 3.86 30.41 -3.82
C GLU A 175 4.70 30.36 -2.53
N GLY A 176 4.65 29.24 -1.79
CA GLY A 176 5.55 28.99 -0.65
C GLY A 176 7.01 28.78 -1.03
N ALA A 177 7.32 28.57 -2.30
CA ALA A 177 8.68 28.32 -2.80
C ALA A 177 9.39 29.61 -3.26
N ARG A 178 9.23 30.70 -2.47
CA ARG A 178 9.96 31.95 -2.66
C ARG A 178 11.23 31.98 -1.83
N ASP A 179 12.28 32.63 -2.37
CA ASP A 179 13.53 32.81 -1.65
C ASP A 179 13.39 33.86 -0.51
N ALA A 180 14.49 34.10 0.19
CA ALA A 180 14.52 35.06 1.30
C ALA A 180 14.22 36.52 0.89
N GLU A 181 14.44 36.86 -0.37
CA GLU A 181 14.16 38.14 -0.98
C GLU A 181 12.73 38.24 -1.58
N GLY A 182 11.92 37.17 -1.42
CA GLY A 182 10.56 37.10 -1.93
C GLY A 182 10.46 36.80 -3.44
N ARG A 183 11.57 36.46 -4.10
CA ARG A 183 11.57 36.10 -5.53
C ARG A 183 11.08 34.68 -5.72
N PHE A 184 10.33 34.43 -6.78
CA PHE A 184 9.86 33.09 -7.14
C PHE A 184 11.05 32.22 -7.56
N ALA A 185 11.38 31.22 -6.75
CA ALA A 185 12.55 30.37 -6.95
C ALA A 185 12.27 28.91 -6.50
N PRO A 186 11.38 28.19 -7.18
CA PRO A 186 11.04 26.82 -6.81
C PRO A 186 12.19 25.85 -7.07
N ALA A 187 12.25 24.83 -6.23
CA ALA A 187 13.11 23.66 -6.39
C ALA A 187 12.34 22.39 -6.01
N PHE A 188 12.76 21.28 -6.57
CA PHE A 188 12.35 19.98 -6.07
C PHE A 188 13.32 19.46 -5.02
N LEU A 189 12.76 18.94 -3.93
CA LEU A 189 13.47 18.15 -2.93
C LEU A 189 13.00 16.71 -3.02
N LEU A 190 13.91 15.79 -3.22
CA LEU A 190 13.67 14.36 -3.09
C LEU A 190 14.46 13.83 -1.90
N PHE A 191 13.75 13.29 -0.93
CA PHE A 191 14.29 12.82 0.34
C PHE A 191 13.98 11.33 0.51
N GLN A 192 14.95 10.54 0.98
CA GLN A 192 14.78 9.11 1.17
C GLN A 192 15.57 8.61 2.36
N VAL A 193 15.02 7.62 3.06
CA VAL A 193 15.68 6.95 4.18
C VAL A 193 15.80 5.43 3.96
N GLY A 194 16.76 4.83 4.62
CA GLY A 194 17.00 3.40 4.75
C GLY A 194 17.61 3.06 6.10
N PRO A 195 17.72 1.76 6.42
CA PRO A 195 17.28 0.58 5.68
C PRO A 195 15.75 0.38 5.76
N VAL A 196 15.14 -0.31 4.81
CA VAL A 196 13.69 -0.56 4.80
C VAL A 196 13.39 -2.05 4.79
N GLN A 197 13.46 -2.68 3.61
CA GLN A 197 13.00 -4.05 3.43
C GLN A 197 13.78 -5.05 4.29
N GLU A 198 15.09 -4.87 4.38
CA GLU A 198 15.94 -5.70 5.20
C GLU A 198 15.59 -5.56 6.69
N PHE A 199 15.36 -4.33 7.17
CA PHE A 199 15.00 -4.06 8.56
C PHE A 199 13.63 -4.64 8.91
N ILE A 200 12.63 -4.53 8.04
CA ILE A 200 11.32 -5.14 8.24
C ILE A 200 11.44 -6.66 8.31
N ALA A 201 12.19 -7.26 7.40
CA ALA A 201 12.37 -8.71 7.30
C ALA A 201 13.14 -9.34 8.49
N GLN A 202 13.97 -8.56 9.17
CA GLN A 202 14.66 -8.99 10.42
C GLN A 202 13.66 -9.16 11.56
N ALA A 203 12.77 -10.14 11.47
CA ALA A 203 11.65 -10.33 12.38
C ALA A 203 11.50 -11.80 12.74
N ARG A 204 11.22 -12.08 14.02
CA ARG A 204 10.88 -13.41 14.53
C ARG A 204 9.40 -13.56 14.83
N SER A 205 8.73 -12.44 15.02
CA SER A 205 7.31 -12.35 15.28
C SER A 205 6.64 -11.37 14.35
N THR A 206 5.32 -11.47 14.24
CA THR A 206 4.49 -10.49 13.55
C THR A 206 4.72 -9.08 14.09
N ARG A 207 4.82 -8.97 15.43
CA ARG A 207 5.09 -7.71 16.14
C ARG A 207 6.40 -7.07 15.69
N ASP A 208 7.48 -7.85 15.55
CA ASP A 208 8.77 -7.31 15.07
C ASP A 208 8.66 -6.75 13.65
N ALA A 209 7.99 -7.48 12.75
CA ALA A 209 7.84 -7.07 11.37
C ALA A 209 7.00 -5.78 11.26
N TRP A 210 5.85 -5.72 11.96
CA TRP A 210 5.02 -4.53 12.01
C TRP A 210 5.75 -3.35 12.67
N SER A 211 6.39 -3.58 13.81
CA SER A 211 7.10 -2.55 14.58
C SER A 211 8.21 -1.91 13.74
N GLY A 212 8.94 -2.70 12.96
CA GLY A 212 9.95 -2.19 12.03
C GLY A 212 9.36 -1.32 10.94
N SER A 213 8.24 -1.73 10.33
CA SER A 213 7.57 -0.97 9.27
C SER A 213 6.92 0.31 9.81
N TYR A 214 6.30 0.24 10.99
CA TYR A 214 5.66 1.39 11.61
C TYR A 214 6.68 2.44 12.08
N LEU A 215 7.83 2.02 12.60
CA LEU A 215 8.92 2.92 12.95
C LEU A 215 9.40 3.75 11.75
N ILE A 216 9.52 3.13 10.58
CA ILE A 216 9.87 3.85 9.35
C ILE A 216 8.79 4.87 8.99
N SER A 217 7.51 4.47 9.00
CA SER A 217 6.39 5.37 8.73
C SER A 217 6.32 6.53 9.72
N TRP A 218 6.57 6.26 11.01
CA TRP A 218 6.64 7.26 12.07
C TRP A 218 7.71 8.29 11.82
N MET A 219 8.93 7.86 11.56
CA MET A 219 10.07 8.75 11.30
C MET A 219 9.86 9.59 10.04
N MET A 220 9.28 9.00 9.00
CA MET A 220 8.94 9.71 7.77
C MET A 220 7.84 10.75 8.00
N ALA A 221 6.82 10.45 8.80
CA ALA A 221 5.78 11.40 9.19
C ALA A 221 6.38 12.63 9.90
N HIS A 222 7.32 12.42 10.83
CA HIS A 222 8.01 13.50 11.52
C HIS A 222 8.89 14.34 10.59
N ALA A 223 9.59 13.73 9.63
CA ALA A 223 10.37 14.47 8.64
C ALA A 223 9.48 15.34 7.74
N MET A 224 8.35 14.80 7.27
CA MET A 224 7.37 15.55 6.48
C MET A 224 6.68 16.64 7.32
N LYS A 225 6.37 16.39 8.60
CA LYS A 225 5.83 17.39 9.53
C LYS A 225 6.81 18.55 9.71
N ALA A 226 8.09 18.27 9.94
CA ALA A 226 9.11 19.30 10.09
C ALA A 226 9.26 20.20 8.84
N LEU A 227 9.02 19.64 7.65
CA LEU A 227 8.95 20.39 6.41
C LEU A 227 7.66 21.21 6.31
N ALA A 228 6.51 20.59 6.61
CA ALA A 228 5.19 21.18 6.51
C ALA A 228 4.98 22.33 7.50
N GLU A 229 5.58 22.30 8.68
CA GLU A 229 5.56 23.41 9.65
C GLU A 229 6.20 24.68 9.10
N LYS A 230 7.14 24.55 8.17
CA LYS A 230 7.86 25.69 7.59
C LYS A 230 7.23 26.20 6.29
N LEU A 231 6.78 25.28 5.44
CA LEU A 231 6.36 25.59 4.08
C LEU A 231 4.88 25.31 3.81
N GLY A 232 4.20 24.58 4.70
CA GLY A 232 2.84 24.08 4.51
C GLY A 232 2.82 22.65 4.04
N PRO A 233 1.76 21.87 4.40
CA PRO A 233 1.65 20.46 4.05
C PRO A 233 1.47 20.22 2.54
N ASP A 234 0.99 21.20 1.81
CA ASP A 234 0.84 21.22 0.36
C ASP A 234 2.16 21.18 -0.40
N CYS A 235 3.28 21.55 0.25
CA CYS A 235 4.61 21.46 -0.38
C CYS A 235 5.04 20.01 -0.63
N VAL A 236 4.49 19.03 0.10
CA VAL A 236 4.74 17.60 -0.11
C VAL A 236 3.83 17.08 -1.21
N ILE A 237 4.42 16.77 -2.36
CA ILE A 237 3.69 16.33 -3.56
C ILE A 237 3.47 14.81 -3.56
N TYR A 238 4.43 14.05 -3.05
CA TYR A 238 4.36 12.61 -2.93
C TYR A 238 5.14 12.15 -1.69
N PRO A 239 4.52 11.39 -0.75
CA PRO A 239 3.10 11.10 -0.70
C PRO A 239 2.27 12.35 -0.37
N SER A 240 0.99 12.38 -0.80
CA SER A 240 0.07 13.44 -0.37
C SER A 240 -0.19 13.30 1.14
N LEU A 241 -0.10 14.42 1.86
CA LEU A 241 -0.39 14.45 3.30
C LEU A 241 -1.89 14.69 3.59
N ARG A 242 -2.68 15.03 2.57
CA ARG A 242 -4.11 15.31 2.75
C ARG A 242 -4.88 14.04 3.09
N GLY A 243 -5.42 14.00 4.32
CA GLY A 243 -6.16 12.83 4.80
C GLY A 243 -5.27 11.63 5.14
N GLN A 244 -3.98 11.85 5.39
CA GLN A 244 -3.05 10.83 5.86
C GLN A 244 -3.22 10.66 7.39
N PRO A 245 -3.72 9.52 7.89
CA PRO A 245 -4.15 9.40 9.28
C PRO A 245 -3.04 9.65 10.30
N LEU A 246 -1.83 9.14 10.04
CA LEU A 246 -0.70 9.36 10.95
C LEU A 246 -0.28 10.83 10.99
N TYR A 247 -0.31 11.53 9.84
CA TYR A 247 -0.02 12.95 9.78
C TYR A 247 -1.11 13.79 10.48
N ASP A 248 -2.38 13.48 10.23
CA ASP A 248 -3.52 14.11 10.91
C ASP A 248 -3.42 13.91 12.42
N TRP A 249 -3.00 12.73 12.87
CA TRP A 249 -2.77 12.47 14.29
C TRP A 249 -1.63 13.31 14.88
N LEU A 250 -0.51 13.45 14.16
CA LEU A 250 0.59 14.35 14.59
C LEU A 250 0.17 15.82 14.64
N GLU A 251 -0.88 16.21 13.93
CA GLU A 251 -1.43 17.57 13.87
C GLU A 251 -2.79 17.68 14.57
N GLN A 252 -3.13 16.72 15.44
CA GLN A 252 -4.44 16.63 16.10
C GLN A 252 -4.87 17.90 16.83
N GLU A 253 -3.94 18.63 17.43
CA GLU A 253 -4.25 19.88 18.13
C GLU A 253 -4.82 20.94 17.17
N LYS A 254 -4.35 21.00 15.94
CA LYS A 254 -4.91 21.86 14.89
C LYS A 254 -6.32 21.38 14.50
N LEU A 255 -6.52 20.08 14.37
CA LEU A 255 -7.83 19.50 14.02
C LEU A 255 -8.87 19.67 15.14
N LYS A 256 -8.45 19.66 16.42
CA LYS A 256 -9.32 19.96 17.56
C LYS A 256 -9.84 21.41 17.55
N MET A 257 -9.11 22.31 16.94
CA MET A 257 -9.52 23.72 16.79
C MET A 257 -10.49 23.96 15.63
N ALA A 258 -10.53 23.05 14.64
CA ALA A 258 -11.42 23.19 13.50
C ALA A 258 -12.88 22.93 13.89
N ARG A 259 -13.77 23.80 13.47
CA ARG A 259 -15.21 23.67 13.67
C ARG A 259 -15.95 23.82 12.35
N HIS A 260 -17.04 23.13 12.23
CA HIS A 260 -17.97 23.25 11.11
C HIS A 260 -19.30 23.81 11.59
N ARG A 261 -19.86 24.81 10.94
CA ARG A 261 -21.18 25.31 11.26
C ARG A 261 -22.24 24.40 10.67
N THR A 262 -23.11 23.88 11.52
CA THR A 262 -24.31 23.18 11.02
C THR A 262 -25.27 24.19 10.38
N ALA A 263 -26.08 23.74 9.43
CA ALA A 263 -27.13 24.56 8.77
C ALA A 263 -28.11 25.22 9.75
N GLU A 264 -28.16 24.74 10.99
CA GLU A 264 -29.02 25.26 12.07
C GLU A 264 -28.32 26.32 12.94
N GLY A 265 -27.09 26.74 12.62
CA GLY A 265 -26.35 27.76 13.35
C GLY A 265 -25.91 27.37 14.77
N LYS A 266 -26.03 26.10 15.17
CA LYS A 266 -25.53 25.58 16.43
C LYS A 266 -24.02 25.41 16.37
N ALA A 267 -23.32 25.70 17.50
CA ALA A 267 -21.91 25.42 17.64
C ALA A 267 -21.65 23.93 17.37
N SER A 268 -20.99 23.61 16.28
CA SER A 268 -20.63 22.26 15.93
C SER A 268 -19.50 21.74 16.82
N ARG A 269 -19.45 20.43 16.95
CA ARG A 269 -18.30 19.72 17.50
C ARG A 269 -17.05 20.05 16.67
N SER A 270 -15.87 19.92 17.24
CA SER A 270 -14.65 20.00 16.44
C SER A 270 -14.60 18.84 15.43
N PHE A 271 -13.82 19.00 14.37
CA PHE A 271 -13.60 17.92 13.40
C PHE A 271 -13.14 16.63 14.11
N TRP A 272 -12.33 16.77 15.14
CA TRP A 272 -11.82 15.66 15.94
C TRP A 272 -12.94 14.94 16.74
N GLU A 273 -13.86 15.73 17.34
CA GLU A 273 -14.98 15.19 18.11
C GLU A 273 -16.11 14.63 17.23
N GLU A 274 -16.39 15.27 16.08
CA GLU A 274 -17.41 14.79 15.14
C GLU A 274 -17.02 13.48 14.50
N ASN A 275 -15.72 13.30 14.28
CA ASN A 275 -15.20 12.18 13.58
C ASN A 275 -14.75 11.06 14.51
N ASP A 276 -14.90 11.18 15.81
CA ASP A 276 -14.50 10.17 16.80
C ASP A 276 -13.20 9.43 16.36
N LEU A 277 -12.13 10.21 16.14
CA LEU A 277 -10.85 9.66 15.73
C LEU A 277 -10.27 8.69 16.79
N GLN A 278 -10.89 8.62 17.97
CA GLN A 278 -10.64 7.60 18.98
C GLN A 278 -10.97 6.19 18.47
N GLY A 279 -11.98 6.03 17.60
CA GLY A 279 -12.30 4.76 16.97
C GLY A 279 -11.45 4.39 15.73
N HIS A 280 -10.48 5.25 15.32
CA HIS A 280 -9.70 5.09 14.06
C HIS A 280 -8.24 4.73 14.26
N GLN A 281 -7.92 4.26 15.39
CA GLN A 281 -6.60 3.82 15.76
C GLN A 281 -5.99 2.87 14.72
N ASP A 282 -6.79 2.03 14.12
CA ASP A 282 -6.37 1.09 13.08
C ASP A 282 -5.75 1.77 11.86
N LEU A 283 -6.29 2.90 11.42
CA LEU A 283 -5.75 3.67 10.30
C LEU A 283 -4.45 4.37 10.69
N VAL A 284 -4.42 5.01 11.87
CA VAL A 284 -3.21 5.68 12.39
C VAL A 284 -2.04 4.71 12.48
N LEU A 285 -2.33 3.47 12.87
CA LEU A 285 -1.33 2.45 13.11
C LEU A 285 -1.05 1.55 11.92
N THR A 286 -1.67 1.82 10.77
CA THR A 286 -1.32 1.19 9.51
C THR A 286 -0.02 1.80 8.99
N PRO A 287 1.07 1.02 8.86
CA PRO A 287 2.32 1.50 8.28
C PRO A 287 2.12 1.74 6.78
N ASN A 288 1.85 2.98 6.40
CA ASN A 288 1.47 3.34 5.03
C ASN A 288 2.41 4.38 4.38
N LEU A 289 3.18 5.12 5.16
CA LEU A 289 4.05 6.15 4.60
C LEU A 289 5.29 5.52 3.95
N PRO A 290 5.59 5.86 2.69
CA PRO A 290 6.78 5.38 2.01
C PRO A 290 8.05 5.99 2.61
N ASN A 291 9.17 5.33 2.41
CA ASN A 291 10.48 5.80 2.87
C ASN A 291 11.08 6.92 1.99
N ARG A 292 10.29 7.49 1.10
CA ARG A 292 10.72 8.51 0.13
C ARG A 292 9.60 9.53 -0.06
N PHE A 293 9.95 10.83 -0.12
CA PHE A 293 9.00 11.86 -0.49
C PHE A 293 9.59 12.87 -1.49
N LEU A 294 8.71 13.45 -2.30
CA LEU A 294 8.97 14.57 -3.22
C LEU A 294 8.28 15.82 -2.69
N ALA A 295 9.01 16.92 -2.62
CA ALA A 295 8.45 18.21 -2.21
C ALA A 295 8.88 19.34 -3.13
N VAL A 296 8.05 20.41 -3.16
CA VAL A 296 8.38 21.71 -3.75
C VAL A 296 8.86 22.62 -2.63
N VAL A 297 10.05 23.16 -2.76
CA VAL A 297 10.71 23.99 -1.74
C VAL A 297 11.39 25.20 -2.40
N PRO A 298 11.77 26.26 -1.65
CA PRO A 298 12.63 27.30 -2.17
C PRO A 298 14.00 26.76 -2.63
N ALA A 299 14.59 27.32 -3.68
CA ALA A 299 15.90 26.88 -4.20
C ALA A 299 17.04 26.95 -3.16
N GLY A 300 16.92 27.83 -2.16
CA GLY A 300 17.88 27.96 -1.06
C GLY A 300 17.55 27.10 0.18
N PHE A 301 16.58 26.20 0.09
CA PHE A 301 16.18 25.36 1.23
C PHE A 301 17.31 24.39 1.63
N SER A 302 17.57 24.32 2.94
CA SER A 302 18.53 23.37 3.49
C SER A 302 17.83 22.13 4.04
N ALA A 303 17.95 21.02 3.33
CA ALA A 303 17.38 19.74 3.79
C ALA A 303 18.14 19.10 4.97
N LYS A 304 19.31 19.64 5.36
CA LYS A 304 20.03 19.19 6.57
C LYS A 304 19.17 19.24 7.83
N GLN A 305 18.28 20.20 7.92
CA GLN A 305 17.35 20.29 9.05
C GLN A 305 16.33 19.14 9.11
N LEU A 306 16.10 18.43 8.01
CA LEU A 306 15.27 17.21 8.01
C LEU A 306 16.08 16.00 8.46
N GLU A 307 17.39 16.00 8.23
CA GLU A 307 18.30 14.96 8.74
C GLU A 307 18.31 14.93 10.26
N THR A 308 18.16 16.10 10.91
CA THR A 308 18.15 16.19 12.37
C THR A 308 17.02 15.37 13.02
N VAL A 309 15.93 15.09 12.32
CA VAL A 309 14.85 14.22 12.82
C VAL A 309 15.39 12.82 13.13
N PHE A 310 16.38 12.36 12.36
CA PHE A 310 16.99 11.03 12.42
C PHE A 310 18.28 10.99 13.25
N ASP A 311 18.68 12.11 13.85
CA ASP A 311 19.89 12.20 14.64
C ASP A 311 19.67 11.58 16.04
N ALA A 312 20.61 10.78 16.50
CA ALA A 312 20.61 10.23 17.84
C ALA A 312 21.34 11.09 18.88
N ASP A 313 21.90 12.25 18.51
CA ASP A 313 22.72 13.05 19.39
C ASP A 313 21.95 13.55 20.62
N GLY A 314 22.58 13.45 21.77
CA GLY A 314 22.01 13.87 23.05
C GLY A 314 21.04 12.87 23.67
N TRP A 315 20.83 11.70 23.12
CA TRP A 315 19.93 10.68 23.67
C TRP A 315 20.26 10.31 25.14
N ASP A 316 21.52 10.38 25.54
CA ASP A 316 22.02 10.08 26.87
C ASP A 316 22.37 11.33 27.72
N SER A 317 22.04 12.55 27.21
CA SER A 317 22.28 13.81 27.89
C SER A 317 21.19 14.14 28.92
N GLU A 318 21.38 15.22 29.69
CA GLU A 318 20.39 15.79 30.62
C GLU A 318 19.33 16.68 29.93
N LYS A 319 19.39 16.85 28.62
CA LYS A 319 18.40 17.63 27.87
C LYS A 319 16.99 17.09 28.09
N SER A 320 16.02 17.97 28.13
CA SER A 320 14.60 17.60 28.12
C SER A 320 14.22 16.92 26.82
N ASP A 321 13.16 16.10 26.80
CA ASP A 321 12.71 15.42 25.59
C ASP A 321 12.27 16.42 24.49
N ALA A 322 11.84 17.65 24.87
CA ALA A 322 11.50 18.70 23.93
C ALA A 322 12.70 19.23 23.13
N GLU A 323 13.92 19.12 23.67
CA GLU A 323 15.16 19.57 23.04
C GLU A 323 15.83 18.49 22.17
N LEU A 324 15.27 17.27 22.17
CA LEU A 324 15.79 16.15 21.40
C LEU A 324 15.08 16.00 20.05
N SER A 325 15.81 15.44 19.11
CA SER A 325 15.23 14.92 17.87
C SER A 325 14.26 13.78 18.18
N GLU A 326 13.39 13.47 17.22
CA GLU A 326 12.47 12.34 17.38
C GLU A 326 13.20 11.00 17.58
N TRP A 327 14.24 10.75 16.78
CA TRP A 327 15.03 9.55 16.94
C TRP A 327 15.73 9.47 18.30
N ALA A 328 16.35 10.55 18.76
CA ALA A 328 17.00 10.59 20.07
C ALA A 328 16.03 10.33 21.23
N ARG A 329 14.77 10.80 21.13
CA ARG A 329 13.70 10.52 22.11
C ARG A 329 13.37 9.03 22.16
N ILE A 330 13.16 8.41 20.99
CA ILE A 330 12.89 6.97 20.87
C ILE A 330 14.06 6.16 21.45
N VAL A 331 15.28 6.49 21.04
CA VAL A 331 16.51 5.82 21.52
C VAL A 331 16.62 5.89 23.04
N ARG A 332 16.40 7.09 23.61
CA ARG A 332 16.42 7.32 25.06
C ARG A 332 15.37 6.51 25.80
N ALA A 333 14.14 6.51 25.31
CA ALA A 333 13.04 5.76 25.92
C ALA A 333 13.30 4.27 25.88
N CYS A 334 13.72 3.75 24.72
CA CYS A 334 14.04 2.32 24.57
C CYS A 334 15.23 1.90 25.44
N TRP A 335 16.27 2.73 25.54
CA TRP A 335 17.40 2.44 26.44
C TRP A 335 16.96 2.35 27.89
N ARG A 336 16.19 3.35 28.39
CA ARG A 336 15.66 3.35 29.75
C ARG A 336 14.82 2.11 30.04
N PHE A 337 14.03 1.68 29.06
CA PHE A 337 13.16 0.51 29.17
C PHE A 337 13.98 -0.79 29.29
N VAL A 338 14.96 -1.02 28.42
CA VAL A 338 15.79 -2.23 28.49
C VAL A 338 16.78 -2.20 29.65
N ALA A 339 17.24 -1.03 30.08
CA ALA A 339 18.12 -0.84 31.23
C ALA A 339 17.39 -0.94 32.60
N ALA A 340 16.07 -1.20 32.59
CA ALA A 340 15.36 -1.65 33.80
C ALA A 340 15.96 -2.96 34.35
N GLU A 341 16.64 -3.75 33.54
CA GLU A 341 17.51 -4.84 33.92
C GLU A 341 18.98 -4.45 33.70
N LYS A 342 19.89 -4.95 34.54
CA LYS A 342 21.31 -4.59 34.50
C LYS A 342 21.96 -4.95 33.16
N MET A 343 22.31 -3.95 32.39
CA MET A 343 22.96 -4.13 31.08
C MET A 343 24.42 -4.58 31.22
N PRO A 344 24.96 -5.31 30.24
CA PRO A 344 26.39 -5.70 30.18
C PRO A 344 27.33 -4.48 30.20
N ALA A 345 28.55 -4.65 30.65
CA ALA A 345 29.56 -3.60 30.64
C ALA A 345 29.87 -3.18 29.19
N GLY A 346 29.92 -1.86 28.94
CA GLY A 346 30.11 -1.27 27.61
C GLY A 346 28.88 -1.27 26.70
N ALA A 347 27.75 -1.83 27.11
CA ALA A 347 26.52 -1.87 26.34
C ALA A 347 26.00 -0.48 25.97
N LYS A 348 26.17 0.53 26.85
CA LYS A 348 25.74 1.89 26.59
C LYS A 348 26.53 2.55 25.44
N ASP A 349 27.83 2.36 25.42
CA ASP A 349 28.71 2.90 24.36
C ASP A 349 28.42 2.23 23.03
N LEU A 350 28.24 0.90 23.04
CA LEU A 350 27.89 0.13 21.86
C LEU A 350 26.49 0.51 21.31
N TRP A 351 25.50 0.70 22.20
CA TRP A 351 24.18 1.21 21.86
C TRP A 351 24.30 2.57 21.15
N GLY A 352 24.97 3.53 21.76
CA GLY A 352 25.16 4.86 21.19
C GLY A 352 25.87 4.83 19.84
N PHE A 353 26.84 3.95 19.65
CA PHE A 353 27.50 3.74 18.36
C PHE A 353 26.54 3.21 17.30
N GLN A 354 25.78 2.15 17.59
CA GLN A 354 24.89 1.52 16.62
C GLN A 354 23.72 2.42 16.23
N VAL A 355 23.08 3.13 17.18
CA VAL A 355 21.93 3.98 16.89
C VAL A 355 22.28 5.22 16.07
N ARG A 356 23.51 5.76 16.16
CA ARG A 356 23.97 6.87 15.33
C ARG A 356 24.19 6.49 13.88
N GLN A 357 24.46 5.21 13.60
CA GLN A 357 24.74 4.72 12.24
C GLN A 357 23.53 4.03 11.60
N PHE A 358 22.41 3.93 12.31
CA PHE A 358 21.28 3.14 11.85
C PHE A 358 20.60 3.73 10.61
N TRP A 359 20.27 5.04 10.64
CA TRP A 359 19.58 5.67 9.53
C TRP A 359 20.53 6.07 8.40
N GLN A 360 20.16 5.67 7.20
CA GLN A 360 20.82 6.11 5.97
C GLN A 360 19.92 7.14 5.29
N VAL A 361 20.20 8.41 5.51
CA VAL A 361 19.46 9.52 4.91
C VAL A 361 20.12 9.93 3.61
N ALA A 362 19.35 10.05 2.55
CA ALA A 362 19.80 10.57 1.26
C ALA A 362 18.79 11.57 0.70
N TRP A 363 19.24 12.69 0.23
CA TRP A 363 18.42 13.68 -0.42
C TRP A 363 19.14 14.40 -1.54
N GLN A 364 18.37 14.96 -2.45
CA GLN A 364 18.83 15.85 -3.50
C GLN A 364 17.86 17.00 -3.65
N LEU A 365 18.42 18.20 -3.86
CA LEU A 365 17.68 19.40 -4.19
C LEU A 365 18.01 19.79 -5.63
N TRP A 366 16.97 20.09 -6.39
CA TRP A 366 17.10 20.50 -7.78
C TRP A 366 16.34 21.79 -8.02
N PRO A 367 17.04 22.98 -8.04
CA PRO A 367 16.44 24.26 -8.40
C PRO A 367 15.91 24.21 -9.84
N TRP A 368 14.69 24.71 -10.03
CA TRP A 368 14.13 24.78 -11.37
C TRP A 368 14.95 25.77 -12.21
N GLN A 369 15.20 25.35 -13.43
CA GLN A 369 15.93 26.16 -14.37
C GLN A 369 14.98 27.13 -15.09
N GLU A 370 15.46 28.32 -15.42
CA GLU A 370 14.77 29.20 -16.38
C GLU A 370 14.67 28.50 -17.74
N VAL A 371 13.73 28.93 -18.57
CA VAL A 371 13.39 28.28 -19.85
C VAL A 371 14.62 27.98 -20.72
N LYS A 372 15.47 28.97 -20.97
CA LYS A 372 16.64 28.78 -21.84
C LYS A 372 17.71 27.85 -21.24
N PRO A 373 18.17 28.05 -20.00
CA PRO A 373 19.10 27.10 -19.35
C PRO A 373 18.54 25.69 -19.25
N ALA A 374 17.25 25.51 -18.97
CA ALA A 374 16.61 24.20 -18.92
C ALA A 374 16.69 23.51 -20.28
N MET A 375 16.40 24.22 -21.37
CA MET A 375 16.49 23.69 -22.72
C MET A 375 17.92 23.33 -23.11
N ASP A 376 18.89 24.17 -22.76
CA ASP A 376 20.30 23.94 -23.10
C ASP A 376 20.85 22.76 -22.29
N LEU A 377 20.49 22.65 -21.00
CA LEU A 377 20.86 21.51 -20.17
C LEU A 377 20.34 20.18 -20.75
N PHE A 378 19.08 20.13 -21.17
CA PHE A 378 18.50 18.90 -21.75
C PHE A 378 19.09 18.54 -23.12
N LYS A 379 19.63 19.49 -23.87
CA LYS A 379 20.35 19.22 -25.14
C LYS A 379 21.74 18.62 -24.91
N THR A 380 22.40 18.97 -23.83
CA THR A 380 23.81 18.62 -23.60
C THR A 380 24.00 17.27 -22.88
N ILE A 381 22.98 16.77 -22.18
CA ILE A 381 23.06 15.50 -21.46
C ILE A 381 23.08 14.33 -22.47
N PRO A 382 24.14 13.50 -22.53
CA PRO A 382 24.17 12.33 -23.40
C PRO A 382 23.24 11.24 -22.82
N LEU A 383 22.07 11.08 -23.43
CA LEU A 383 21.04 10.15 -22.98
C LEU A 383 20.88 9.03 -24.01
N GLY A 384 20.88 7.78 -23.55
CA GLY A 384 20.45 6.65 -24.38
C GLY A 384 18.96 6.76 -24.74
N LYS A 385 18.56 6.20 -25.88
CA LYS A 385 17.15 6.25 -26.36
C LYS A 385 16.16 5.62 -25.36
N GLU A 386 16.61 4.72 -24.52
CA GLU A 386 15.80 4.02 -23.50
C GLU A 386 15.83 4.70 -22.12
N SER A 387 16.53 5.82 -22.00
CA SER A 387 16.64 6.56 -20.74
C SER A 387 15.36 7.32 -20.44
N LEU A 388 14.91 7.28 -19.16
CA LEU A 388 13.80 8.11 -18.67
C LEU A 388 14.04 9.61 -18.91
N LEU A 389 15.30 10.03 -18.84
CA LEU A 389 15.71 11.41 -19.14
C LEU A 389 15.52 11.76 -20.61
N HIS A 390 15.63 10.78 -21.53
CA HIS A 390 15.38 11.00 -22.95
C HIS A 390 13.92 11.43 -23.20
N LEU A 391 12.96 10.78 -22.55
CA LEU A 391 11.55 11.14 -22.68
C LEU A 391 11.28 12.57 -22.18
N GLY A 392 11.78 12.94 -21.02
CA GLY A 392 11.68 14.31 -20.49
C GLY A 392 12.31 15.35 -21.42
N ARG A 393 13.46 15.04 -21.99
CA ARG A 393 14.15 15.88 -22.98
C ARG A 393 13.34 16.03 -24.27
N GLU A 394 12.78 14.95 -24.82
CA GLU A 394 11.95 15.01 -26.03
C GLU A 394 10.71 15.88 -25.80
N ILE A 395 10.07 15.76 -24.66
CA ILE A 395 8.96 16.64 -24.26
C ILE A 395 9.44 18.09 -24.20
N ALA A 396 10.53 18.38 -23.52
CA ALA A 396 11.06 19.73 -23.35
C ALA A 396 11.50 20.36 -24.69
N LEU A 397 12.04 19.57 -25.62
CA LEU A 397 12.47 20.03 -26.95
C LEU A 397 11.31 20.15 -27.95
N ALA A 398 10.24 19.40 -27.76
CA ALA A 398 9.06 19.49 -28.63
C ALA A 398 8.30 20.81 -28.46
N ILE A 399 8.30 21.36 -27.22
CA ILE A 399 7.58 22.57 -26.85
C ILE A 399 7.94 23.79 -27.75
N PRO A 400 9.23 24.16 -27.94
CA PRO A 400 9.58 25.28 -28.84
C PRO A 400 9.32 25.03 -30.31
N LYS A 401 9.37 23.77 -30.77
CA LYS A 401 9.02 23.40 -32.14
C LYS A 401 7.53 23.61 -32.39
N LEU A 402 6.69 23.19 -31.45
CA LEU A 402 5.25 23.46 -31.47
C LEU A 402 4.96 24.95 -31.47
N HIS A 403 5.77 25.77 -30.79
CA HIS A 403 5.68 27.22 -30.83
C HIS A 403 5.96 27.87 -32.21
N LYS A 404 6.87 27.31 -33.00
CA LYS A 404 7.17 27.82 -34.31
C LYS A 404 6.13 27.47 -35.38
N ASP A 405 5.61 26.24 -35.30
CA ASP A 405 4.75 25.67 -36.32
C ASP A 405 3.25 25.82 -36.03
N VAL A 406 2.92 26.01 -34.78
CA VAL A 406 1.56 26.21 -34.26
C VAL A 406 1.67 27.34 -33.23
N ARG A 407 1.05 28.51 -33.51
CA ARG A 407 0.93 29.54 -32.46
C ARG A 407 0.13 28.97 -31.32
N CYS A 408 0.86 28.58 -30.26
CA CYS A 408 0.29 27.99 -29.08
C CYS A 408 -0.04 29.07 -28.06
N TYR A 409 -1.03 28.82 -27.25
CA TYR A 409 -1.40 29.63 -26.07
C TYR A 409 -0.21 29.97 -25.18
N THR A 410 0.84 29.17 -25.24
CA THR A 410 2.09 29.33 -24.51
C THR A 410 3.07 30.32 -25.15
N ALA A 411 2.69 31.01 -26.26
CA ALA A 411 3.61 31.96 -26.88
C ALA A 411 4.11 33.05 -25.92
N GLY A 412 3.27 33.46 -24.98
CA GLY A 412 3.68 34.37 -23.89
C GLY A 412 4.53 33.70 -22.82
N LEU A 413 4.54 32.41 -22.72
CA LEU A 413 5.33 31.67 -21.71
C LEU A 413 6.82 31.58 -22.06
N ALA A 414 7.18 31.69 -23.33
CA ALA A 414 8.59 31.73 -23.76
C ALA A 414 9.28 33.04 -23.37
N GLU A 415 8.51 34.11 -23.26
CA GLU A 415 8.97 35.45 -22.83
C GLU A 415 8.95 35.62 -21.31
N VAL A 416 8.12 34.83 -20.61
CA VAL A 416 8.03 34.83 -19.16
C VAL A 416 8.92 33.72 -18.61
N LYS A 417 9.55 33.94 -17.45
CA LYS A 417 10.41 32.98 -16.71
C LYS A 417 9.64 31.76 -16.18
N ASN A 418 8.68 31.28 -16.93
CA ASN A 418 7.79 30.18 -16.56
C ASN A 418 8.30 28.85 -17.10
N SER A 419 8.87 28.03 -16.25
CA SER A 419 9.37 26.68 -16.57
C SER A 419 8.45 25.55 -16.07
N GLY A 420 7.20 25.82 -15.71
CA GLY A 420 6.23 24.82 -15.24
C GLY A 420 6.06 23.64 -16.20
N TRP A 421 6.06 23.89 -17.51
CA TRP A 421 6.01 22.87 -18.56
C TRP A 421 7.13 21.83 -18.45
N ALA A 422 8.25 22.12 -17.79
CA ALA A 422 9.38 21.23 -17.62
C ALA A 422 9.29 20.37 -16.34
N TRP A 423 8.14 20.32 -15.66
CA TRP A 423 7.92 19.54 -14.44
C TRP A 423 8.46 18.12 -14.55
N SER A 424 8.05 17.39 -15.58
CA SER A 424 8.47 16.01 -15.83
C SER A 424 10.00 15.87 -15.94
N ALA A 425 10.62 16.78 -16.67
CA ALA A 425 12.07 16.76 -16.90
C ALA A 425 12.86 17.08 -15.62
N HIS A 426 12.43 18.07 -14.87
CA HIS A 426 13.04 18.39 -13.58
C HIS A 426 12.94 17.23 -12.59
N TYR A 427 11.77 16.57 -12.52
CA TYR A 427 11.58 15.39 -11.66
C TYR A 427 12.51 14.23 -12.05
N GLN A 428 12.59 13.90 -13.34
CA GLN A 428 13.43 12.79 -13.82
C GLN A 428 14.92 13.04 -13.54
N LEU A 429 15.39 14.27 -13.76
CA LEU A 429 16.78 14.65 -13.42
C LEU A 429 17.06 14.50 -11.93
N LEU A 430 16.13 14.97 -11.09
CA LEU A 430 16.28 14.85 -9.65
C LEU A 430 16.33 13.39 -9.20
N ALA A 431 15.44 12.54 -9.72
CA ALA A 431 15.41 11.11 -9.41
C ALA A 431 16.74 10.44 -9.79
N HIS A 432 17.24 10.72 -11.01
CA HIS A 432 18.53 10.21 -11.46
C HIS A 432 19.71 10.66 -10.57
N ARG A 433 19.71 11.91 -10.14
CA ARG A 433 20.74 12.42 -9.23
C ARG A 433 20.69 11.77 -7.85
N LEU A 434 19.49 11.51 -7.32
CA LEU A 434 19.37 10.79 -6.05
C LEU A 434 19.89 9.35 -6.18
N ASP A 435 19.57 8.66 -7.28
CA ASP A 435 20.06 7.31 -7.51
C ASP A 435 21.59 7.28 -7.65
N ALA A 436 22.18 8.27 -8.34
CA ALA A 436 23.64 8.43 -8.41
C ALA A 436 24.25 8.67 -7.01
N ARG A 437 23.64 9.54 -6.19
CA ARG A 437 24.10 9.81 -4.81
C ARG A 437 24.05 8.55 -3.94
N ARG A 438 23.04 7.71 -4.10
CA ARG A 438 22.91 6.45 -3.36
C ARG A 438 24.00 5.44 -3.72
N GLN A 439 24.52 5.50 -4.95
CA GLN A 439 25.62 4.63 -5.39
C GLN A 439 27.00 5.13 -4.95
N THR A 440 27.12 6.40 -4.59
CA THR A 440 28.37 7.01 -4.12
C THR A 440 28.36 7.18 -2.59
N ARG A 441 28.13 6.08 -1.87
CA ARG A 441 28.11 6.12 -0.39
C ARG A 441 29.51 6.34 0.16
N ASP A 442 29.58 7.19 1.18
CA ASP A 442 30.74 7.26 2.05
C ASP A 442 30.61 6.08 3.04
N PHE A 443 31.66 5.28 3.13
CA PHE A 443 31.74 4.20 4.11
C PHE A 443 32.67 4.64 5.22
N ASP A 444 32.11 4.86 6.40
CA ASP A 444 32.92 5.04 7.59
C ASP A 444 33.62 3.73 7.91
N ALA A 445 34.89 3.83 8.26
CA ALA A 445 35.65 2.66 8.66
C ALA A 445 34.98 2.03 9.90
N TRP A 446 34.73 0.75 9.84
CA TRP A 446 34.23 -0.01 10.99
C TRP A 446 35.26 0.08 12.13
N ARG A 447 34.88 0.70 13.23
CA ARG A 447 35.65 0.76 14.45
C ARG A 447 35.12 -0.31 15.41
N SER A 448 35.55 -1.57 15.25
CA SER A 448 35.28 -2.58 16.23
C SER A 448 36.12 -2.36 17.48
N SER A 449 35.58 -2.70 18.64
CA SER A 449 36.37 -2.99 19.82
C SER A 449 37.39 -4.15 19.49
N THR A 450 38.48 -4.23 20.21
CA THR A 450 39.58 -5.16 19.97
C THR A 450 39.23 -6.66 20.01
N LYS A 451 37.96 -7.00 20.34
CA LYS A 451 37.41 -8.37 20.28
C LYS A 451 36.05 -8.29 19.59
N PRO A 452 35.86 -8.90 18.42
CA PRO A 452 34.54 -8.99 17.80
C PRO A 452 33.62 -9.78 18.75
N GLY A 453 32.53 -9.11 19.17
CA GLY A 453 31.45 -9.73 19.95
C GLY A 453 30.60 -10.67 19.10
N HIS A 454 29.70 -11.38 19.73
CA HIS A 454 28.65 -12.11 19.05
C HIS A 454 27.83 -11.17 18.18
N LYS A 455 27.34 -11.66 17.07
CA LYS A 455 26.53 -10.87 16.13
C LYS A 455 25.04 -11.02 16.41
N ASP A 456 24.33 -9.93 16.18
CA ASP A 456 22.88 -9.89 16.27
C ASP A 456 22.25 -11.06 15.49
N TYR A 457 21.38 -11.78 16.15
CA TYR A 457 20.76 -13.00 15.63
C TYR A 457 19.95 -12.77 14.34
N PHE A 458 19.33 -11.58 14.20
CA PHE A 458 18.49 -11.28 13.04
C PHE A 458 19.26 -10.66 11.87
N SER A 459 20.17 -9.73 12.17
CA SER A 459 20.92 -9.01 11.14
C SER A 459 22.20 -9.71 10.74
N GLY A 460 22.84 -10.43 11.66
CA GLY A 460 24.18 -10.96 11.50
C GLY A 460 25.26 -9.89 11.32
N LYS A 461 24.93 -8.61 11.47
CA LYS A 461 25.79 -7.46 11.16
C LYS A 461 26.29 -6.75 12.40
N GLU A 462 25.38 -6.35 13.26
CA GLU A 462 25.67 -5.60 14.47
C GLU A 462 26.15 -6.50 15.59
N GLU A 463 26.89 -5.94 16.55
CA GLU A 463 27.28 -6.66 17.77
C GLU A 463 26.11 -6.71 18.75
N VAL A 464 26.00 -7.82 19.46
CA VAL A 464 24.95 -8.08 20.46
C VAL A 464 25.09 -7.16 21.66
N ILE A 465 23.99 -6.55 22.05
CA ILE A 465 23.84 -5.77 23.29
C ILE A 465 23.08 -6.61 24.34
N ALA A 466 22.00 -7.25 23.93
CA ALA A 466 21.23 -8.19 24.78
C ALA A 466 21.91 -9.55 24.79
N THR A 467 22.91 -9.72 25.66
CA THR A 467 23.63 -11.00 25.82
C THR A 467 22.74 -12.07 26.44
N SER A 468 23.14 -13.35 26.32
CA SER A 468 22.44 -14.47 26.93
C SER A 468 22.23 -14.30 28.44
N GLU A 469 23.24 -13.75 29.16
CA GLU A 469 23.13 -13.45 30.60
C GLU A 469 22.08 -12.38 30.89
N TRP A 470 22.04 -11.33 30.11
CA TRP A 470 21.01 -10.29 30.22
C TRP A 470 19.62 -10.85 29.90
N LEU A 471 19.49 -11.70 28.90
CA LEU A 471 18.22 -12.34 28.52
C LEU A 471 17.68 -13.22 29.63
N GLU A 472 18.51 -13.98 30.34
CA GLU A 472 18.10 -14.76 31.49
C GLU A 472 17.54 -13.89 32.62
N ALA A 473 18.14 -12.72 32.85
CA ALA A 473 17.68 -11.77 33.87
C ALA A 473 16.38 -11.07 33.41
N ALA A 474 16.33 -10.58 32.16
CA ALA A 474 15.17 -9.91 31.58
C ALA A 474 13.91 -10.78 31.60
N ARG A 475 14.05 -12.10 31.42
CA ARG A 475 12.93 -13.04 31.48
C ARG A 475 12.39 -13.27 32.90
N LYS A 476 13.13 -12.92 33.93
CA LYS A 476 12.66 -12.90 35.31
C LYS A 476 12.04 -11.56 35.70
N ASN A 477 12.28 -10.51 34.91
CA ASN A 477 11.75 -9.18 35.10
C ASN A 477 10.28 -9.13 34.65
N GLY A 478 9.38 -8.62 35.49
CA GLY A 478 7.93 -8.61 35.24
C GLY A 478 7.52 -7.86 33.95
N VAL A 479 8.29 -6.85 33.54
CA VAL A 479 8.00 -6.01 32.37
C VAL A 479 8.61 -6.60 31.08
N LEU A 480 9.83 -7.16 31.19
CA LEU A 480 10.59 -7.59 30.02
C LEU A 480 10.33 -9.05 29.62
N ARG A 481 9.82 -9.88 30.55
CA ARG A 481 9.77 -11.35 30.41
C ARG A 481 9.05 -11.84 29.16
N HIS A 482 8.04 -11.13 28.70
CA HIS A 482 7.20 -11.52 27.56
C HIS A 482 7.71 -11.02 26.21
N LEU A 483 8.71 -10.11 26.23
CA LEU A 483 9.27 -9.51 25.03
C LEU A 483 10.44 -10.30 24.45
N PHE A 484 11.12 -11.11 25.26
CA PHE A 484 12.36 -11.78 24.87
C PHE A 484 12.31 -13.29 25.08
N ARG A 485 12.92 -14.02 24.15
CA ARG A 485 13.19 -15.47 24.23
C ARG A 485 14.65 -15.72 24.60
N ASN A 486 15.00 -17.00 24.90
CA ASN A 486 16.35 -17.37 25.34
C ASN A 486 17.47 -17.04 24.36
N ASP A 487 17.16 -16.99 23.10
CA ASP A 487 18.05 -16.85 21.96
C ASP A 487 17.89 -15.52 21.20
N ASP A 488 17.20 -14.55 21.78
CA ASP A 488 17.04 -13.20 21.20
C ASP A 488 18.26 -12.31 21.50
N GLU A 489 19.45 -12.76 21.09
CA GLU A 489 20.68 -11.97 21.19
C GLU A 489 20.65 -10.86 20.12
N LEU A 490 20.33 -9.65 20.54
CA LEU A 490 20.01 -8.52 19.64
C LEU A 490 20.95 -7.33 19.83
N GLY A 491 21.23 -6.65 18.71
CA GLY A 491 21.84 -5.32 18.64
C GLY A 491 20.82 -4.22 18.89
N ALA A 492 21.26 -2.96 18.90
CA ALA A 492 20.43 -1.80 19.26
C ALA A 492 19.20 -1.66 18.37
N ALA A 493 19.34 -1.75 17.05
CA ALA A 493 18.23 -1.54 16.11
C ALA A 493 17.11 -2.57 16.32
N ASN A 494 17.46 -3.85 16.50
CA ASN A 494 16.47 -4.90 16.75
C ASN A 494 15.92 -4.89 18.18
N LEU A 495 16.69 -4.41 19.17
CA LEU A 495 16.16 -4.13 20.51
C LEU A 495 15.14 -2.99 20.48
N ILE A 496 15.45 -1.88 19.83
CA ILE A 496 14.51 -0.77 19.65
C ILE A 496 13.25 -1.29 18.96
N LYS A 497 13.38 -1.98 17.84
CA LYS A 497 12.24 -2.55 17.12
C LYS A 497 11.36 -3.43 18.02
N ARG A 498 11.96 -4.20 18.93
CA ARG A 498 11.23 -5.06 19.85
C ARG A 498 10.46 -4.30 20.93
N VAL A 499 11.00 -3.17 21.43
CA VAL A 499 10.47 -2.55 22.64
C VAL A 499 9.84 -1.16 22.45
N TRP A 500 10.09 -0.45 21.32
CA TRP A 500 9.75 0.97 21.20
C TRP A 500 8.26 1.28 21.31
N HIS A 501 7.39 0.35 20.91
CA HIS A 501 5.95 0.52 21.06
C HIS A 501 5.55 0.64 22.54
N ARG A 502 6.14 -0.16 23.44
CA ARG A 502 5.93 -0.06 24.89
C ARG A 502 6.77 1.02 25.54
N ALA A 503 8.01 1.16 25.10
CA ALA A 503 8.95 2.10 25.70
C ALA A 503 8.65 3.57 25.35
N TYR A 504 8.03 3.81 24.21
CA TYR A 504 7.85 5.17 23.67
C TYR A 504 6.40 5.47 23.30
N LEU A 505 5.77 4.72 22.40
CA LEU A 505 4.42 5.03 21.93
C LEU A 505 3.39 5.04 23.05
N GLU A 506 3.41 4.07 23.96
CA GLU A 506 2.50 3.98 25.09
C GLU A 506 2.64 5.16 26.07
N HIS A 507 3.79 5.82 26.10
CA HIS A 507 4.08 6.94 27.01
C HIS A 507 3.86 8.32 26.41
N LEU A 508 3.47 8.42 25.15
CA LEU A 508 3.08 9.69 24.58
C LEU A 508 1.77 10.15 25.22
N SER A 509 1.79 11.28 25.93
CA SER A 509 0.70 11.77 26.80
C SER A 509 -0.67 11.90 26.10
N ASN A 510 -0.67 12.11 24.79
CA ASN A 510 -1.86 12.14 23.97
C ASN A 510 -2.30 10.77 23.45
N PHE A 511 -1.47 9.75 23.68
CA PHE A 511 -1.76 8.37 23.34
C PHE A 511 -2.43 7.63 24.52
N HIS A 512 -2.26 8.11 25.76
CA HIS A 512 -2.68 7.36 26.96
C HIS A 512 -4.19 7.17 27.11
N ALA A 513 -5.00 8.16 26.77
CA ALA A 513 -6.46 8.02 26.90
C ALA A 513 -7.06 7.25 25.70
N GLU A 514 -6.37 7.29 24.58
CA GLU A 514 -6.83 6.78 23.27
C GLU A 514 -6.15 5.45 22.88
N LEU A 515 -4.99 5.15 23.49
CA LEU A 515 -4.26 3.90 23.31
C LEU A 515 -4.49 2.87 24.41
N ALA A 516 -5.16 3.22 25.50
CA ALA A 516 -5.51 2.23 26.51
C ALA A 516 -6.35 1.09 25.90
N ASP A 517 -7.29 1.44 25.01
CA ASP A 517 -8.02 0.46 24.20
C ASP A 517 -7.13 -0.23 23.13
N LEU A 518 -6.06 0.42 22.67
CA LEU A 518 -5.10 -0.14 21.70
C LEU A 518 -4.08 -1.07 22.33
N THR A 519 -3.70 -0.85 23.57
CA THR A 519 -2.86 -1.79 24.31
C THR A 519 -3.58 -3.11 24.52
N GLU A 520 -4.88 -3.12 24.77
CA GLU A 520 -5.68 -4.35 24.80
C GLU A 520 -5.76 -5.04 23.43
N ILE A 521 -5.96 -4.29 22.36
CA ILE A 521 -5.99 -4.82 20.98
C ILE A 521 -4.59 -5.25 20.49
N ARG A 522 -3.50 -4.72 21.06
CA ARG A 522 -2.12 -4.94 20.64
C ARG A 522 -1.28 -5.84 21.49
N GLU A 523 -1.68 -6.11 22.67
CA GLU A 523 -1.16 -7.25 23.38
C GLU A 523 -1.42 -8.55 22.60
N SER A 524 -2.43 -8.55 21.73
CA SER A 524 -2.76 -9.61 20.78
C SER A 524 -2.31 -9.33 19.32
N PHE A 525 -1.05 -8.99 19.07
CA PHE A 525 -0.50 -9.33 17.77
C PHE A 525 -0.57 -10.84 17.64
N ASP A 526 -1.43 -11.30 16.74
CA ASP A 526 -1.58 -12.71 16.48
C ASP A 526 -0.20 -13.34 16.27
N SER A 527 0.09 -14.34 17.03
CA SER A 527 1.29 -15.14 16.80
C SER A 527 1.17 -15.81 15.42
N VAL A 528 2.28 -16.23 14.83
CA VAL A 528 2.27 -17.04 13.61
C VAL A 528 1.33 -18.24 13.75
N MET A 529 1.24 -18.81 14.95
CA MET A 529 0.32 -19.90 15.27
C MET A 529 -1.15 -19.44 15.25
N ALA A 530 -1.42 -18.25 15.79
CA ALA A 530 -2.77 -17.69 15.77
C ALA A 530 -3.27 -17.44 14.35
N VAL A 531 -2.46 -16.83 13.49
CA VAL A 531 -2.80 -16.64 12.09
C VAL A 531 -3.13 -17.99 11.40
N ALA A 532 -2.34 -19.03 11.66
CA ALA A 532 -2.60 -20.36 11.10
C ALA A 532 -3.91 -20.98 11.64
N ALA A 533 -4.26 -20.72 12.90
CA ALA A 533 -5.43 -21.29 13.57
C ALA A 533 -6.72 -20.52 13.36
N THR A 534 -6.67 -19.26 12.91
CA THR A 534 -7.86 -18.39 12.79
C THR A 534 -9.02 -19.03 12.02
N PRO A 535 -8.82 -19.74 10.87
CA PRO A 535 -9.93 -20.38 10.18
C PRO A 535 -10.58 -21.52 10.98
N PHE A 536 -9.80 -22.22 11.81
CA PHE A 536 -10.35 -23.20 12.74
C PHE A 536 -11.20 -22.53 13.82
N ALA A 537 -10.65 -21.50 14.42
CA ALA A 537 -11.29 -20.69 15.44
C ALA A 537 -12.64 -20.13 14.98
N ASP A 538 -12.70 -19.56 13.77
CA ASP A 538 -13.94 -19.04 13.17
C ASP A 538 -14.99 -20.12 12.95
N ARG A 539 -14.60 -21.28 12.45
CA ARG A 539 -15.51 -22.43 12.29
C ARG A 539 -16.02 -22.93 13.64
N LEU A 540 -15.15 -22.99 14.64
CA LEU A 540 -15.53 -23.35 16.00
C LEU A 540 -16.60 -22.40 16.54
N LEU A 541 -16.42 -21.09 16.39
CA LEU A 541 -17.39 -20.08 16.82
C LEU A 541 -18.73 -20.24 16.11
N GLN A 542 -18.72 -20.53 14.82
CA GLN A 542 -19.95 -20.78 14.03
C GLN A 542 -20.67 -22.05 14.49
N ARG A 543 -19.93 -23.15 14.71
CA ARG A 543 -20.50 -24.45 15.14
C ARG A 543 -20.97 -24.43 16.60
N SER A 544 -20.38 -23.60 17.44
CA SER A 544 -20.78 -23.38 18.83
C SER A 544 -21.92 -22.37 19.01
N ALA A 545 -22.39 -21.72 17.95
CA ALA A 545 -23.47 -20.74 18.04
C ALA A 545 -24.81 -21.31 18.56
N ASN A 546 -25.03 -22.63 18.35
CA ASN A 546 -26.21 -23.34 18.82
C ASN A 546 -25.81 -24.38 19.91
N PRO A 547 -26.71 -24.74 20.82
CA PRO A 547 -26.47 -25.81 21.78
C PRO A 547 -26.06 -27.12 21.08
N SER A 548 -24.88 -27.62 21.42
CA SER A 548 -24.30 -28.83 20.80
C SER A 548 -23.20 -29.38 21.71
N PRO A 549 -22.79 -30.68 21.57
CA PRO A 549 -21.62 -31.21 22.27
C PRO A 549 -20.36 -30.36 22.05
N ILE A 550 -20.16 -29.86 20.83
CA ILE A 550 -19.04 -28.95 20.51
C ILE A 550 -19.09 -27.67 21.34
N ARG A 551 -20.27 -27.10 21.54
CA ARG A 551 -20.43 -25.90 22.38
C ARG A 551 -20.07 -26.18 23.84
N GLU A 552 -20.55 -27.30 24.37
CA GLU A 552 -20.25 -27.71 25.73
C GLU A 552 -18.74 -27.93 25.95
N ALA A 553 -18.10 -28.66 25.05
CA ALA A 553 -16.66 -28.86 25.07
C ALA A 553 -15.88 -27.54 24.93
N PHE A 554 -16.37 -26.61 24.08
CA PHE A 554 -15.77 -25.30 23.91
C PHE A 554 -15.86 -24.44 25.17
N LEU A 555 -17.01 -24.40 25.84
CA LEU A 555 -17.18 -23.68 27.10
C LEU A 555 -16.31 -24.25 28.22
N THR A 556 -16.21 -25.57 28.30
CA THR A 556 -15.34 -26.28 29.23
C THR A 556 -13.87 -25.89 29.00
N PHE A 557 -13.43 -25.88 27.72
CA PHE A 557 -12.08 -25.44 27.36
C PHE A 557 -11.85 -23.96 27.69
N MET A 558 -12.79 -23.06 27.36
CA MET A 558 -12.66 -21.64 27.70
C MET A 558 -12.45 -21.40 29.17
N GLN A 559 -13.23 -22.08 30.03
CA GLN A 559 -13.08 -22.01 31.51
C GLN A 559 -11.70 -22.50 31.94
N ALA A 560 -11.31 -23.67 31.49
CA ALA A 560 -10.02 -24.27 31.86
C ALA A 560 -8.83 -23.42 31.37
N ALA A 561 -8.91 -22.85 30.18
CA ALA A 561 -7.91 -21.95 29.64
C ALA A 561 -7.83 -20.64 30.45
N SER A 562 -8.98 -20.10 30.86
CA SER A 562 -9.03 -18.89 31.69
C SER A 562 -8.46 -19.11 33.08
N ASP A 563 -8.68 -20.30 33.66
CA ASP A 563 -8.08 -20.68 34.97
C ASP A 563 -6.56 -20.82 34.87
N ALA A 564 -6.05 -21.23 33.68
CA ALA A 564 -4.62 -21.32 33.41
C ALA A 564 -4.00 -19.98 32.90
N ARG A 565 -4.74 -18.87 32.89
CA ARG A 565 -4.31 -17.57 32.37
C ARG A 565 -2.98 -17.05 32.91
N GLN A 566 -2.64 -17.36 34.15
CA GLN A 566 -1.36 -16.95 34.74
C GLN A 566 -0.15 -17.46 33.97
N ALA A 567 -0.27 -18.58 33.24
CA ALA A 567 0.77 -19.11 32.38
C ALA A 567 0.88 -18.34 31.04
N PHE A 568 -0.23 -17.76 30.57
CA PHE A 568 -0.35 -17.05 29.30
C PHE A 568 -1.15 -15.75 29.46
N PRO A 569 -0.70 -14.80 30.27
CA PRO A 569 -1.50 -13.62 30.62
C PRO A 569 -1.79 -12.71 29.40
N GLU A 570 -0.97 -12.78 28.36
CA GLU A 570 -1.14 -12.00 27.12
C GLU A 570 -1.93 -12.76 26.04
N ALA A 571 -2.05 -14.07 26.16
CA ALA A 571 -2.69 -14.90 25.15
C ALA A 571 -4.14 -15.29 25.48
N ILE A 572 -4.54 -15.20 26.74
CA ILE A 572 -5.84 -15.67 27.20
C ILE A 572 -6.62 -14.54 27.86
N ALA A 573 -7.79 -14.22 27.32
CA ALA A 573 -8.72 -13.24 27.89
C ALA A 573 -9.31 -13.71 29.25
N ARG A 574 -9.84 -12.75 30.03
CA ARG A 574 -10.54 -13.07 31.28
C ARG A 574 -11.87 -13.74 30.98
N TRP A 575 -12.22 -14.70 31.80
CA TRP A 575 -13.51 -15.43 31.72
C TRP A 575 -14.75 -14.55 31.91
N GLU A 576 -14.65 -13.42 32.56
CA GLU A 576 -15.77 -12.48 32.81
C GLU A 576 -16.34 -11.88 31.49
N MET A 577 -15.71 -12.14 30.36
CA MET A 577 -16.19 -11.73 29.04
C MET A 577 -17.20 -12.73 28.49
N ASP A 578 -18.10 -12.25 27.63
CA ASP A 578 -18.94 -13.15 26.82
C ASP A 578 -18.08 -13.98 25.84
N GLU A 579 -18.65 -15.08 25.33
CA GLU A 579 -17.93 -16.02 24.44
C GLU A 579 -17.26 -15.32 23.26
N ARG A 580 -17.96 -14.32 22.64
CA ARG A 580 -17.45 -13.59 21.49
C ARG A 580 -16.35 -12.62 21.87
N ALA A 581 -16.47 -11.97 23.03
CA ALA A 581 -15.45 -11.08 23.53
C ALA A 581 -14.21 -11.87 23.96
N TRP A 582 -14.38 -13.00 24.66
CA TRP A 582 -13.27 -13.89 25.01
C TRP A 582 -12.51 -14.34 23.77
N PHE A 583 -13.23 -14.76 22.73
CA PHE A 583 -12.65 -15.21 21.47
C PHE A 583 -11.89 -14.11 20.74
N ARG A 584 -12.40 -12.87 20.78
CA ARG A 584 -11.78 -11.70 20.15
C ARG A 584 -10.47 -11.28 20.83
N HIS A 585 -10.36 -11.49 22.13
CA HIS A 585 -9.22 -11.09 22.96
C HIS A 585 -8.28 -12.26 23.32
N THR A 586 -8.54 -13.47 22.84
CA THR A 586 -7.70 -14.65 23.08
C THR A 586 -6.94 -15.00 21.80
N ASP A 587 -5.60 -15.13 21.91
CA ASP A 587 -4.75 -15.57 20.79
C ASP A 587 -5.10 -17.01 20.41
N ALA A 588 -5.42 -17.25 19.14
CA ALA A 588 -5.82 -18.57 18.67
C ALA A 588 -4.71 -19.65 18.77
N SER A 589 -3.49 -19.28 19.14
CA SER A 589 -2.42 -20.25 19.47
C SER A 589 -2.78 -21.20 20.62
N VAL A 590 -3.77 -20.83 21.45
CA VAL A 590 -4.27 -21.69 22.55
C VAL A 590 -4.97 -22.96 22.05
N PHE A 591 -5.42 -22.99 20.78
CA PHE A 591 -6.02 -24.18 20.18
C PHE A 591 -5.00 -25.23 19.71
N PHE A 592 -3.68 -24.96 19.85
CA PHE A 592 -2.66 -25.96 19.58
C PHE A 592 -2.25 -26.72 20.84
N VAL A 593 -2.32 -28.04 20.79
CA VAL A 593 -1.87 -28.96 21.86
C VAL A 593 -0.42 -28.64 22.26
N GLU A 594 0.44 -28.37 21.29
CA GLU A 594 1.86 -28.06 21.51
C GLU A 594 2.11 -26.79 22.35
N THR A 595 1.17 -25.87 22.36
CA THR A 595 1.25 -24.64 23.18
C THR A 595 1.21 -25.03 24.67
N TRP A 596 0.24 -25.84 25.05
CA TRP A 596 0.07 -26.31 26.42
C TRP A 596 1.16 -27.28 26.86
N GLU A 597 1.50 -28.27 26.01
CA GLU A 597 2.58 -29.22 26.30
C GLU A 597 3.92 -28.52 26.57
N ARG A 598 4.23 -27.47 25.78
CA ARG A 598 5.45 -26.70 26.00
C ARG A 598 5.42 -25.93 27.32
N ALA A 599 4.28 -25.36 27.66
CA ALA A 599 4.11 -24.64 28.92
C ALA A 599 4.24 -25.55 30.12
N ILE A 600 3.59 -26.72 30.08
CA ILE A 600 3.67 -27.74 31.14
C ILE A 600 5.10 -28.23 31.32
N ASN A 601 5.80 -28.57 30.24
CA ASN A 601 7.20 -29.03 30.26
C ASN A 601 8.18 -27.95 30.78
N GLY A 602 7.85 -26.68 30.62
CA GLY A 602 8.63 -25.55 31.15
C GLY A 602 8.30 -25.15 32.58
N CYS A 603 7.21 -25.69 33.15
CA CYS A 603 6.72 -25.36 34.48
C CYS A 603 7.48 -26.15 35.54
N ARG A 604 7.91 -25.46 36.62
CA ARG A 604 8.61 -26.07 37.77
C ARG A 604 7.76 -26.16 39.05
N ASP A 605 6.59 -25.51 39.01
CA ASP A 605 5.67 -25.44 40.11
C ASP A 605 4.44 -26.34 39.85
N GLU A 606 4.25 -27.36 40.63
CA GLU A 606 3.17 -28.33 40.47
C GLU A 606 1.77 -27.68 40.59
N ALA A 607 1.64 -26.64 41.40
CA ALA A 607 0.40 -25.89 41.57
C ALA A 607 0.04 -25.10 40.31
N ALA A 608 1.04 -24.55 39.63
CA ALA A 608 0.86 -23.82 38.35
C ALA A 608 0.67 -24.78 37.15
N CYS A 609 1.21 -25.99 37.21
CA CYS A 609 1.08 -26.99 36.13
C CYS A 609 -0.35 -27.61 36.09
N SER A 610 -1.03 -27.73 37.20
CA SER A 610 -2.36 -28.37 37.25
C SER A 610 -3.43 -27.68 36.41
N PRO A 611 -3.63 -26.35 36.42
CA PRO A 611 -4.58 -25.68 35.54
C PRO A 611 -4.23 -25.86 34.05
N MET A 612 -2.94 -25.84 33.68
CA MET A 612 -2.51 -26.05 32.30
C MET A 612 -2.77 -27.49 31.82
N ALA A 613 -2.60 -28.49 32.69
CA ALA A 613 -2.91 -29.87 32.36
C ALA A 613 -4.44 -30.08 32.16
N THR A 614 -5.25 -29.41 32.96
CA THR A 614 -6.73 -29.40 32.80
C THR A 614 -7.12 -28.73 31.46
N ALA A 615 -6.55 -27.57 31.12
CA ALA A 615 -6.80 -26.91 29.85
C ALA A 615 -6.39 -27.78 28.65
N LEU A 616 -5.26 -28.47 28.73
CA LEU A 616 -4.82 -29.40 27.69
C LEU A 616 -5.79 -30.58 27.53
N ALA A 617 -6.29 -31.14 28.63
CA ALA A 617 -7.26 -32.24 28.56
C ALA A 617 -8.56 -31.79 27.91
N SER A 618 -9.12 -30.63 28.30
CA SER A 618 -10.33 -30.04 27.72
C SER A 618 -10.13 -29.64 26.24
N LEU A 619 -8.92 -29.18 25.85
CA LEU A 619 -8.63 -28.94 24.46
C LEU A 619 -8.67 -30.22 23.61
N ARG A 620 -8.11 -31.31 24.12
CA ARG A 620 -8.14 -32.62 23.40
C ARG A 620 -9.55 -33.11 23.20
N GLU A 621 -10.39 -33.01 24.22
CA GLU A 621 -11.81 -33.32 24.12
C GLU A 621 -12.54 -32.44 23.10
N LEU A 622 -12.29 -31.13 23.09
CA LEU A 622 -12.83 -30.21 22.10
C LEU A 622 -12.42 -30.57 20.67
N LEU A 623 -11.15 -30.91 20.45
CA LEU A 623 -10.65 -31.29 19.12
C LEU A 623 -11.25 -32.62 18.65
N GLU A 624 -11.48 -33.58 19.56
CA GLU A 624 -12.15 -34.85 19.27
C GLU A 624 -13.62 -34.61 18.88
N GLU A 625 -14.36 -33.79 19.64
CA GLU A 625 -15.73 -33.43 19.31
C GLU A 625 -15.85 -32.65 17.98
N CYS A 626 -14.87 -31.80 17.69
CA CYS A 626 -14.83 -31.07 16.43
C CYS A 626 -14.51 -31.99 15.22
N GLY A 627 -13.82 -33.11 15.42
CA GLY A 627 -13.31 -33.96 14.36
C GLY A 627 -12.29 -33.27 13.43
N CYS A 628 -11.70 -32.18 13.86
CA CYS A 628 -10.69 -31.42 13.09
C CYS A 628 -9.75 -30.64 14.02
N CYS A 629 -8.58 -30.25 13.52
CA CYS A 629 -7.59 -29.50 14.28
C CYS A 629 -7.16 -28.22 13.50
N PRO A 630 -6.55 -27.22 14.19
CA PRO A 630 -6.02 -26.05 13.52
C PRO A 630 -4.87 -26.41 12.58
N SER A 631 -4.83 -25.75 11.40
CA SER A 631 -3.74 -25.92 10.43
C SER A 631 -2.39 -25.50 11.04
N LYS A 632 -1.35 -26.28 10.77
CA LYS A 632 0.03 -25.96 11.17
C LYS A 632 0.81 -25.20 10.08
N TYR A 633 0.13 -24.74 9.05
CA TYR A 633 0.73 -23.98 7.94
C TYR A 633 0.09 -22.61 7.79
N PHE A 634 0.94 -21.63 7.53
CA PHE A 634 0.54 -20.26 7.23
C PHE A 634 1.28 -19.76 5.99
N ALA A 635 0.86 -18.63 5.46
CA ALA A 635 1.42 -17.99 4.29
C ALA A 635 1.94 -16.59 4.62
N VAL A 636 3.03 -16.21 3.98
CA VAL A 636 3.46 -14.82 3.85
C VAL A 636 3.19 -14.40 2.41
N LEU A 637 2.49 -13.29 2.25
CA LEU A 637 2.14 -12.67 0.98
C LEU A 637 2.95 -11.39 0.83
N ALA A 638 3.70 -11.27 -0.27
CA ALA A 638 4.36 -10.04 -0.70
C ALA A 638 3.77 -9.61 -2.04
N LEU A 639 3.20 -8.41 -2.09
CA LEU A 639 2.63 -7.80 -3.29
C LEU A 639 3.39 -6.53 -3.59
N ASP A 640 3.63 -6.24 -4.87
CA ASP A 640 4.22 -5.00 -5.32
C ASP A 640 3.61 -4.55 -6.66
N GLY A 641 3.36 -3.25 -6.76
CA GLY A 641 2.82 -2.63 -7.95
C GLY A 641 3.76 -2.72 -9.15
N ASP A 642 3.21 -3.11 -10.29
CA ASP A 642 4.00 -3.32 -11.49
C ASP A 642 4.43 -1.99 -12.12
N GLN A 643 5.74 -1.83 -12.30
CA GLN A 643 6.34 -0.72 -13.04
C GLN A 643 5.98 0.67 -12.47
N ILE A 644 5.80 0.81 -11.14
CA ILE A 644 5.46 2.09 -10.51
C ILE A 644 6.42 3.22 -10.89
N GLY A 645 7.72 2.91 -11.01
CA GLY A 645 8.70 3.87 -11.54
C GLY A 645 8.33 4.41 -12.93
N LYS A 646 7.74 3.59 -13.81
CA LYS A 646 7.29 4.02 -15.13
C LYS A 646 6.00 4.84 -15.09
N TRP A 647 5.15 4.62 -14.10
CA TRP A 647 4.01 5.50 -13.85
C TRP A 647 4.49 6.88 -13.38
N LEU A 648 5.40 6.93 -12.43
CA LEU A 648 5.97 8.18 -11.92
C LEU A 648 6.85 8.92 -12.94
N SER A 649 7.41 8.23 -13.93
CA SER A 649 8.20 8.86 -15.00
C SER A 649 7.37 9.29 -16.21
N GLY A 650 6.09 8.88 -16.29
CA GLY A 650 5.21 9.20 -17.41
C GLY A 650 5.23 8.22 -18.59
N GLU A 651 5.96 7.10 -18.47
CA GLU A 651 5.96 6.08 -19.52
C GLU A 651 4.66 5.29 -19.62
N GLN A 652 3.91 5.21 -18.51
CA GLN A 652 2.63 4.49 -18.40
C GLN A 652 1.41 5.42 -18.36
N THR A 653 1.59 6.73 -18.47
CA THR A 653 0.46 7.68 -18.52
C THR A 653 -0.46 7.38 -19.70
N PRO A 654 -1.75 7.71 -19.62
CA PRO A 654 -2.68 7.61 -20.73
C PRO A 654 -2.20 8.40 -21.95
N GLY A 655 -2.71 8.07 -23.13
CA GLY A 655 -2.56 8.94 -24.29
C GLY A 655 -3.30 10.26 -24.11
N VAL A 656 -2.83 11.33 -24.73
CA VAL A 656 -3.48 12.66 -24.67
C VAL A 656 -4.96 12.56 -25.06
N GLU A 657 -5.30 11.80 -26.10
CA GLU A 657 -6.68 11.60 -26.53
C GLU A 657 -7.59 10.97 -25.47
N GLN A 658 -7.03 10.24 -24.53
CA GLN A 658 -7.76 9.58 -23.45
C GLN A 658 -8.01 10.47 -22.22
N VAL A 659 -7.36 11.64 -22.16
CA VAL A 659 -7.46 12.59 -21.03
C VAL A 659 -8.07 13.93 -21.43
N VAL A 660 -8.34 14.16 -22.69
CA VAL A 660 -9.10 15.31 -23.18
C VAL A 660 -10.56 14.93 -23.41
N THR A 661 -11.45 15.92 -23.37
CA THR A 661 -12.86 15.69 -23.73
C THR A 661 -12.97 15.30 -25.19
N GLU A 662 -14.04 14.57 -25.54
CA GLU A 662 -14.29 14.16 -26.93
C GLU A 662 -14.45 15.37 -27.87
N LYS A 663 -15.09 16.45 -27.40
CA LYS A 663 -15.23 17.71 -28.16
C LYS A 663 -13.87 18.34 -28.41
N ALA A 664 -12.98 18.38 -27.41
CA ALA A 664 -11.64 18.90 -27.58
C ALA A 664 -10.82 18.03 -28.54
N ALA A 665 -10.86 16.71 -28.40
CA ALA A 665 -10.18 15.79 -29.29
C ALA A 665 -10.66 15.92 -30.75
N LYS A 666 -11.98 16.06 -30.97
CA LYS A 666 -12.58 16.30 -32.28
C LYS A 666 -12.10 17.63 -32.87
N TYR A 667 -12.20 18.72 -32.11
CA TYR A 667 -11.74 20.04 -32.50
C TYR A 667 -10.27 20.01 -32.95
N PHE A 668 -9.37 19.38 -32.19
CA PHE A 668 -7.95 19.28 -32.55
C PHE A 668 -7.73 18.50 -33.85
N ARG A 669 -8.46 17.38 -34.04
CA ARG A 669 -8.35 16.62 -35.31
C ARG A 669 -8.77 17.41 -36.55
N GLU A 670 -9.77 18.29 -36.38
CA GLU A 670 -10.34 19.07 -37.50
C GLU A 670 -9.56 20.35 -37.82
N HIS A 671 -8.96 20.99 -36.78
CA HIS A 671 -8.43 22.34 -36.95
C HIS A 671 -6.91 22.44 -36.75
N VAL A 672 -6.25 21.41 -36.29
CA VAL A 672 -4.82 21.45 -35.96
C VAL A 672 -4.03 20.49 -36.86
N PRO A 673 -3.07 21.01 -37.68
CA PRO A 673 -2.18 20.16 -38.44
C PRO A 673 -1.40 19.19 -37.55
N ASN A 674 -1.31 17.92 -37.98
CA ASN A 674 -0.61 16.85 -37.26
C ASN A 674 -1.18 16.49 -35.86
N ALA A 675 -2.39 16.97 -35.53
CA ALA A 675 -3.02 16.68 -34.23
C ALA A 675 -3.14 15.17 -33.89
N ARG A 676 -3.27 14.29 -34.90
CA ARG A 676 -3.36 12.84 -34.70
C ARG A 676 -2.12 12.24 -34.01
N ALA A 677 -0.92 12.72 -34.39
CA ALA A 677 0.32 12.26 -33.80
C ALA A 677 0.42 12.75 -32.34
N TRP A 678 0.04 13.98 -32.07
CA TRP A 678 0.02 14.57 -30.75
C TRP A 678 -1.02 13.91 -29.83
N LEU A 679 -2.24 13.68 -30.29
CA LEU A 679 -3.28 13.00 -29.54
C LEU A 679 -2.89 11.56 -29.12
N LYS A 680 -2.08 10.89 -29.94
CA LYS A 680 -1.54 9.55 -29.63
C LYS A 680 -0.34 9.57 -28.66
N SER A 681 0.29 10.72 -28.47
CA SER A 681 1.42 10.83 -27.54
C SER A 681 0.99 10.59 -26.08
N LYS A 682 1.93 10.22 -25.24
CA LYS A 682 1.68 10.07 -23.80
C LYS A 682 1.44 11.42 -23.14
N ARG A 683 0.51 11.46 -22.18
CA ARG A 683 0.30 12.64 -21.34
C ARG A 683 1.58 12.88 -20.54
N PRO A 684 2.15 14.10 -20.60
CA PRO A 684 3.24 14.46 -19.69
C PRO A 684 2.79 14.38 -18.23
N ILE A 685 3.64 13.91 -17.35
CA ILE A 685 3.36 13.98 -15.91
C ILE A 685 3.29 15.42 -15.45
N SER A 686 2.36 15.65 -14.54
CA SER A 686 2.06 16.96 -13.98
C SER A 686 2.02 16.90 -12.45
N PRO A 687 2.02 18.03 -11.75
CA PRO A 687 1.84 18.05 -10.30
C PRO A 687 0.52 17.40 -9.87
N SER A 688 -0.59 17.73 -10.54
CA SER A 688 -1.89 17.11 -10.23
C SER A 688 -1.89 15.61 -10.47
N TYR A 689 -1.19 15.13 -11.52
CA TYR A 689 -1.00 13.69 -11.75
C TYR A 689 -0.26 13.02 -10.58
N HIS A 690 0.85 13.61 -10.11
CA HIS A 690 1.62 13.07 -8.98
C HIS A 690 0.79 13.02 -7.68
N LEU A 691 0.03 14.08 -7.38
CA LEU A 691 -0.86 14.13 -6.22
C LEU A 691 -1.96 13.07 -6.30
N GLN A 692 -2.62 12.92 -7.47
CA GLN A 692 -3.66 11.91 -7.66
C GLN A 692 -3.12 10.49 -7.66
N PHE A 693 -1.93 10.26 -8.22
CA PHE A 693 -1.27 8.97 -8.14
C PHE A 693 -0.94 8.60 -6.70
N SER A 694 -0.44 9.57 -5.93
CA SER A 694 -0.20 9.40 -4.50
C SER A 694 -1.49 9.11 -3.73
N GLU A 695 -2.57 9.87 -4.00
CA GLU A 695 -3.89 9.64 -3.39
C GLU A 695 -4.42 8.24 -3.73
N ALA A 696 -4.28 7.79 -4.97
CA ALA A 696 -4.71 6.47 -5.40
C ALA A 696 -3.97 5.33 -4.66
N LEU A 697 -2.66 5.45 -4.51
CA LEU A 697 -1.86 4.49 -3.75
C LEU A 697 -2.19 4.51 -2.25
N ALA A 698 -2.34 5.70 -1.67
CA ALA A 698 -2.73 5.85 -0.27
C ALA A 698 -4.12 5.26 0.01
N ASN A 699 -5.10 5.52 -0.87
CA ASN A 699 -6.44 4.96 -0.76
C ASN A 699 -6.43 3.42 -0.81
N PHE A 700 -5.65 2.84 -1.71
CA PHE A 700 -5.48 1.39 -1.75
C PHE A 700 -4.85 0.87 -0.45
N GLY A 701 -3.74 1.44 -0.02
CA GLY A 701 -3.00 0.98 1.16
C GLY A 701 -3.79 1.11 2.46
N LEU A 702 -4.42 2.25 2.68
CA LEU A 702 -5.15 2.55 3.92
C LEU A 702 -6.52 1.87 4.00
N TYR A 703 -7.28 1.94 2.91
CA TYR A 703 -8.71 1.59 2.95
C TYR A 703 -9.03 0.24 2.32
N CYS A 704 -8.17 -0.30 1.46
CA CYS A 704 -8.42 -1.58 0.79
C CYS A 704 -7.55 -2.71 1.33
N ALA A 705 -6.23 -2.53 1.37
CA ALA A 705 -5.30 -3.62 1.64
C ALA A 705 -5.54 -4.28 2.99
N ARG A 706 -5.60 -3.49 4.07
CA ARG A 706 -5.82 -4.02 5.42
C ARG A 706 -7.13 -4.78 5.53
N ARG A 707 -8.23 -4.19 5.05
CA ARG A 707 -9.57 -4.79 5.14
C ARG A 707 -9.69 -6.10 4.38
N ILE A 708 -9.06 -6.17 3.19
CA ILE A 708 -9.04 -7.41 2.40
C ILE A 708 -8.23 -8.47 3.11
N VAL A 709 -7.06 -8.12 3.65
CA VAL A 709 -6.23 -9.05 4.42
C VAL A 709 -6.99 -9.59 5.64
N GLU A 710 -7.61 -8.72 6.43
CA GLU A 710 -8.40 -9.10 7.62
C GLU A 710 -9.64 -9.92 7.26
N ALA A 711 -10.33 -9.59 6.17
CA ALA A 711 -11.45 -10.41 5.68
C ALA A 711 -11.04 -11.83 5.30
N HIS A 712 -9.77 -12.05 4.99
CA HIS A 712 -9.18 -13.36 4.76
C HIS A 712 -8.44 -13.91 5.99
N HIS A 713 -8.79 -13.44 7.19
CA HIS A 713 -8.20 -13.86 8.46
C HIS A 713 -6.69 -13.62 8.56
N GLY A 714 -6.17 -12.68 7.77
CA GLY A 714 -4.76 -12.32 7.76
C GLY A 714 -4.45 -11.12 8.64
N GLN A 715 -3.17 -10.86 8.78
CA GLN A 715 -2.62 -9.71 9.46
C GLN A 715 -1.74 -8.90 8.51
N LEU A 716 -2.06 -7.59 8.38
CA LEU A 716 -1.25 -6.67 7.59
C LEU A 716 0.01 -6.28 8.37
N ILE A 717 1.17 -6.49 7.76
CA ILE A 717 2.47 -6.07 8.31
C ILE A 717 2.85 -4.68 7.78
N TYR A 718 2.64 -4.46 6.49
CA TYR A 718 3.04 -3.25 5.80
C TYR A 718 2.17 -3.00 4.57
N SER A 719 1.85 -1.73 4.32
CA SER A 719 1.16 -1.28 3.11
C SER A 719 1.69 0.10 2.70
N GLY A 720 2.82 0.14 2.02
CA GLY A 720 3.55 1.36 1.67
C GLY A 720 3.22 1.91 0.29
N GLY A 721 1.95 2.07 0.00
CA GLY A 721 1.49 2.58 -1.29
C GLY A 721 1.27 1.47 -2.30
N ASP A 722 2.30 1.03 -3.00
CA ASP A 722 2.25 -0.04 -4.00
C ASP A 722 2.67 -1.41 -3.45
N ASP A 723 3.37 -1.43 -2.31
CA ASP A 723 3.86 -2.63 -1.65
C ASP A 723 2.91 -3.08 -0.53
N VAL A 724 2.58 -4.36 -0.46
CA VAL A 724 1.87 -4.98 0.66
C VAL A 724 2.64 -6.19 1.16
N LEU A 725 2.83 -6.28 2.48
CA LEU A 725 3.33 -7.47 3.15
C LEU A 725 2.31 -7.90 4.20
N ALA A 726 1.84 -9.14 4.10
CA ALA A 726 0.82 -9.68 4.99
C ALA A 726 1.09 -11.14 5.35
N MET A 727 0.58 -11.55 6.50
CA MET A 727 0.51 -12.95 6.90
C MET A 727 -0.93 -13.42 6.84
N LEU A 728 -1.12 -14.66 6.38
CA LEU A 728 -2.43 -15.23 6.12
C LEU A 728 -2.46 -16.72 6.50
N PRO A 729 -3.62 -17.27 6.81
CA PRO A 729 -3.80 -18.72 6.75
C PRO A 729 -3.46 -19.23 5.35
N ALA A 730 -2.80 -20.39 5.27
CA ALA A 730 -2.30 -20.92 4.01
C ALA A 730 -3.38 -21.04 2.91
N ASP A 731 -4.60 -21.35 3.32
CA ASP A 731 -5.75 -21.58 2.43
C ASP A 731 -6.47 -20.31 2.00
N GLN A 732 -6.14 -19.16 2.56
CA GLN A 732 -6.73 -17.86 2.25
C GLN A 732 -5.83 -16.99 1.36
N ALA A 733 -4.56 -17.33 1.26
CA ALA A 733 -3.55 -16.46 0.68
C ALA A 733 -3.79 -16.17 -0.81
N ILE A 734 -4.19 -17.16 -1.61
CA ILE A 734 -4.44 -16.97 -3.05
C ILE A 734 -5.69 -16.12 -3.28
N ALA A 735 -6.77 -16.38 -2.55
CA ALA A 735 -7.99 -15.58 -2.64
C ALA A 735 -7.76 -14.12 -2.20
N CYS A 736 -6.96 -13.91 -1.15
CA CYS A 736 -6.55 -12.57 -0.72
C CYS A 736 -5.75 -11.86 -1.82
N ALA A 737 -4.79 -12.52 -2.46
CA ALA A 737 -3.99 -11.95 -3.54
C ALA A 737 -4.87 -11.46 -4.72
N GLN A 738 -5.87 -12.26 -5.11
CA GLN A 738 -6.82 -11.88 -6.15
C GLN A 738 -7.69 -10.69 -5.71
N GLY A 739 -8.16 -10.69 -4.46
CA GLY A 739 -8.92 -9.57 -3.90
C GLY A 739 -8.12 -8.26 -3.89
N LEU A 740 -6.86 -8.32 -3.47
CA LEU A 740 -5.95 -7.15 -3.48
C LEU A 740 -5.73 -6.61 -4.90
N ARG A 741 -5.51 -7.49 -5.88
CA ARG A 741 -5.39 -7.09 -7.29
C ARG A 741 -6.64 -6.39 -7.81
N LEU A 742 -7.81 -6.96 -7.56
CA LEU A 742 -9.08 -6.38 -8.02
C LEU A 742 -9.34 -5.02 -7.37
N ALA A 743 -9.02 -4.86 -6.10
CA ALA A 743 -9.11 -3.57 -5.41
C ALA A 743 -8.09 -2.55 -5.95
N PHE A 744 -6.87 -2.96 -6.25
CA PHE A 744 -5.85 -2.10 -6.88
C PHE A 744 -6.31 -1.58 -8.25
N GLN A 745 -7.03 -2.41 -8.99
CA GLN A 745 -7.62 -2.06 -10.28
C GLN A 745 -8.94 -1.29 -10.18
N GLY A 746 -9.56 -1.21 -9.00
CA GLY A 746 -10.86 -0.59 -8.81
C GLY A 746 -12.01 -1.36 -9.46
N LYS A 747 -11.88 -2.68 -9.57
CA LYS A 747 -12.92 -3.57 -10.10
C LYS A 747 -13.87 -4.04 -9.01
N SER A 748 -14.65 -3.11 -8.46
CA SER A 748 -15.48 -3.33 -7.27
C SER A 748 -16.50 -4.45 -7.43
N THR A 749 -17.14 -4.58 -8.58
CA THR A 749 -18.13 -5.63 -8.86
C THR A 749 -17.49 -7.01 -8.87
N GLU A 750 -16.34 -7.16 -9.53
CA GLU A 750 -15.57 -8.40 -9.57
C GLU A 750 -15.01 -8.75 -8.18
N LEU A 751 -14.52 -7.76 -7.44
CA LEU A 751 -14.03 -7.92 -6.07
C LEU A 751 -15.07 -8.51 -5.13
N ILE A 752 -16.31 -8.01 -5.20
CA ILE A 752 -17.41 -8.48 -4.37
C ILE A 752 -17.85 -9.90 -4.76
N ALA A 753 -17.83 -10.22 -6.06
CA ALA A 753 -18.22 -11.53 -6.56
C ALA A 753 -17.17 -12.61 -6.29
N HIS A 754 -15.87 -12.23 -6.39
CA HIS A 754 -14.76 -13.19 -6.38
C HIS A 754 -14.45 -13.78 -5.00
N SER A 755 -14.48 -12.97 -3.96
CA SER A 755 -13.96 -13.33 -2.63
C SER A 755 -14.85 -14.32 -1.84
N VAL A 756 -15.59 -15.23 -2.51
CA VAL A 756 -16.56 -16.13 -1.87
C VAL A 756 -17.52 -15.38 -0.92
N GLY A 757 -17.77 -14.09 -1.24
CA GLY A 757 -18.57 -13.18 -0.41
C GLY A 757 -17.82 -12.52 0.75
N ARG A 758 -16.55 -12.82 1.02
CA ARG A 758 -15.80 -12.25 2.15
C ARG A 758 -15.64 -10.72 2.07
N CYS A 759 -15.34 -10.17 0.88
CA CYS A 759 -15.28 -8.72 0.68
C CYS A 759 -16.64 -8.06 0.43
N ARG A 760 -17.74 -8.83 0.36
CA ARG A 760 -19.08 -8.32 0.05
C ARG A 760 -19.60 -7.32 1.08
N HIS A 761 -19.20 -7.44 2.32
CA HIS A 761 -19.59 -6.53 3.40
C HIS A 761 -18.68 -5.30 3.51
N LEU A 762 -17.55 -5.27 2.81
CA LEU A 762 -16.57 -4.19 2.90
C LEU A 762 -16.81 -3.09 1.86
N PHE A 763 -17.25 -3.45 0.66
CA PHE A 763 -17.32 -2.56 -0.49
C PHE A 763 -18.72 -2.50 -1.08
N VAL A 764 -19.05 -1.35 -1.69
CA VAL A 764 -20.28 -1.12 -2.44
C VAL A 764 -20.10 -1.62 -3.87
N ALA A 765 -21.06 -2.39 -4.38
CA ALA A 765 -21.09 -2.77 -5.79
C ALA A 765 -21.44 -1.54 -6.66
N GLY A 766 -20.83 -1.47 -7.86
CA GLY A 766 -21.15 -0.44 -8.84
C GLY A 766 -20.43 0.88 -8.67
N ALA A 767 -19.35 0.95 -7.85
CA ALA A 767 -18.43 2.05 -7.95
C ALA A 767 -17.83 2.10 -9.38
N PRO A 768 -17.58 3.29 -9.94
CA PRO A 768 -16.97 3.42 -11.28
C PRO A 768 -15.64 2.66 -11.38
N ASP A 769 -15.29 2.19 -12.59
CA ASP A 769 -14.01 1.54 -12.83
C ASP A 769 -12.83 2.43 -12.40
N GLY A 770 -11.88 1.84 -11.68
CA GLY A 770 -10.75 2.58 -11.11
C GLY A 770 -11.07 3.26 -9.77
N PHE A 771 -12.24 2.97 -9.19
CA PHE A 771 -12.66 3.44 -7.88
C PHE A 771 -13.15 2.29 -7.00
N VAL A 772 -13.02 2.49 -5.71
CA VAL A 772 -13.63 1.64 -4.69
C VAL A 772 -14.44 2.51 -3.74
N GLN A 773 -15.61 2.03 -3.34
CA GLN A 773 -16.41 2.71 -2.33
C GLN A 773 -16.60 1.78 -1.14
N LEU A 774 -16.31 2.31 0.04
CA LEU A 774 -16.48 1.58 1.29
C LEU A 774 -17.97 1.49 1.62
N LYS A 775 -18.41 0.33 2.13
CA LYS A 775 -19.73 0.24 2.75
C LYS A 775 -19.70 1.01 4.06
N ASP A 776 -20.78 1.74 4.32
CA ASP A 776 -21.04 2.26 5.67
C ASP A 776 -20.99 1.08 6.63
N GLY A 777 -20.07 1.11 7.58
CA GLY A 777 -19.90 0.05 8.56
C GLY A 777 -21.22 -0.23 9.29
N ASP A 778 -21.44 -1.46 9.70
CA ASP A 778 -22.60 -1.85 10.48
C ASP A 778 -22.68 -0.96 11.73
N ARG A 779 -23.60 -0.03 11.73
CA ARG A 779 -23.85 0.91 12.84
C ARG A 779 -24.12 0.18 14.16
N SER A 780 -24.51 -1.11 14.10
CA SER A 780 -24.73 -1.94 15.26
C SER A 780 -23.45 -2.32 16.01
N ARG A 781 -22.27 -2.17 15.38
CA ARG A 781 -20.96 -2.46 16.00
C ARG A 781 -20.24 -1.24 16.55
N GLY A 782 -20.86 -0.06 16.56
CA GLY A 782 -20.25 1.17 17.08
C GLY A 782 -19.07 1.72 16.27
N CYS A 783 -18.69 1.08 15.19
CA CYS A 783 -17.59 1.47 14.32
C CYS A 783 -18.10 2.16 13.06
N ARG A 784 -18.49 3.42 13.17
CA ARG A 784 -18.26 4.35 12.06
C ARG A 784 -16.84 4.85 12.20
N LEU A 785 -16.04 4.64 11.18
CA LEU A 785 -14.77 5.32 11.04
C LEU A 785 -15.03 6.68 10.35
N PRO A 786 -15.17 7.80 11.05
CA PRO A 786 -15.57 9.08 10.47
C PRO A 786 -14.44 9.72 9.65
N ALA A 787 -13.21 9.23 9.78
CA ALA A 787 -12.13 9.58 8.89
C ALA A 787 -12.20 8.82 7.55
N GLU A 788 -13.12 7.85 7.41
CA GLU A 788 -13.31 7.13 6.16
C GLU A 788 -14.16 7.95 5.20
N PRO A 789 -13.63 8.24 4.02
CA PRO A 789 -14.40 8.93 3.01
C PRO A 789 -15.66 8.12 2.60
N SER A 790 -16.82 8.78 2.57
CA SER A 790 -18.09 8.16 2.15
C SER A 790 -18.23 8.09 0.61
N TRP A 791 -17.34 8.79 -0.12
CA TRP A 791 -17.35 8.83 -1.58
C TRP A 791 -16.47 7.74 -2.20
N PRO A 792 -16.67 7.42 -3.49
CA PRO A 792 -15.79 6.51 -4.21
C PRO A 792 -14.34 7.00 -4.24
N LEU A 793 -13.43 6.17 -3.77
CA LEU A 793 -12.01 6.47 -3.64
C LEU A 793 -11.27 6.11 -4.93
N LEU A 794 -10.48 7.04 -5.44
CA LEU A 794 -9.57 6.79 -6.56
C LEU A 794 -8.54 5.73 -6.15
N VAL A 795 -8.36 4.70 -6.99
CA VAL A 795 -7.28 3.72 -6.89
C VAL A 795 -6.50 3.66 -8.20
N PRO A 796 -5.36 2.95 -8.30
CA PRO A 796 -4.52 2.99 -9.51
C PRO A 796 -5.23 2.66 -10.82
N GLY A 797 -6.28 1.83 -10.80
CA GLY A 797 -7.18 1.63 -11.93
C GLY A 797 -6.81 0.46 -12.84
N SER A 798 -7.64 0.20 -13.84
CA SER A 798 -7.61 -1.04 -14.64
C SER A 798 -6.33 -1.30 -15.43
N LYS A 799 -5.54 -0.27 -15.71
CA LYS A 799 -4.23 -0.42 -16.40
C LYS A 799 -3.07 -0.70 -15.46
N ALA A 800 -3.24 -0.44 -14.17
CA ALA A 800 -2.23 -0.72 -13.17
C ALA A 800 -2.39 -2.17 -12.69
N THR A 801 -1.28 -2.89 -12.66
CA THR A 801 -1.24 -4.29 -12.26
C THR A 801 -0.34 -4.49 -11.05
N VAL A 802 -0.48 -5.64 -10.41
CA VAL A 802 0.35 -6.03 -9.28
C VAL A 802 0.93 -7.41 -9.52
N SER A 803 2.10 -7.66 -8.98
CA SER A 803 2.70 -8.98 -8.92
C SER A 803 2.77 -9.45 -7.48
N VAL A 804 2.41 -10.72 -7.25
CA VAL A 804 2.28 -11.28 -5.91
C VAL A 804 3.16 -12.51 -5.76
N GLY A 805 3.91 -12.57 -4.66
CA GLY A 805 4.61 -13.76 -4.22
C GLY A 805 4.01 -14.29 -2.93
N ILE A 806 3.78 -15.60 -2.86
CA ILE A 806 3.30 -16.28 -1.66
C ILE A 806 4.30 -17.34 -1.26
N ALA A 807 4.72 -17.32 0.00
CA ALA A 807 5.50 -18.39 0.63
C ALA A 807 4.66 -19.05 1.72
N ILE A 808 4.48 -20.36 1.63
CA ILE A 808 3.70 -21.16 2.57
C ILE A 808 4.68 -22.05 3.34
N GLY A 809 4.62 -22.00 4.67
CA GLY A 809 5.49 -22.78 5.54
C GLY A 809 4.79 -23.24 6.82
N HIS A 810 5.45 -24.15 7.52
CA HIS A 810 4.99 -24.64 8.80
C HIS A 810 5.19 -23.58 9.89
N ILE A 811 4.34 -23.53 10.94
CA ILE A 811 4.43 -22.59 12.08
C ILE A 811 5.79 -22.60 12.80
N LYS A 812 6.62 -23.62 12.58
CA LYS A 812 7.99 -23.71 13.13
C LYS A 812 9.06 -23.22 12.14
N GLU A 813 8.68 -22.87 10.92
CA GLU A 813 9.61 -22.32 9.94
C GLU A 813 10.03 -20.90 10.36
N PRO A 814 11.30 -20.50 10.20
CA PRO A 814 11.73 -19.14 10.50
C PRO A 814 10.95 -18.12 9.65
N LEU A 815 10.31 -17.15 10.30
CA LEU A 815 9.51 -16.13 9.61
C LEU A 815 10.35 -15.34 8.59
N GLN A 816 11.62 -15.09 8.89
CA GLN A 816 12.56 -14.41 7.98
C GLN A 816 12.70 -15.13 6.65
N GLU A 817 12.83 -16.47 6.68
CA GLU A 817 12.94 -17.29 5.47
C GLU A 817 11.67 -17.23 4.63
N LEU A 818 10.50 -17.24 5.27
CA LEU A 818 9.23 -17.12 4.57
C LEU A 818 9.01 -15.72 3.98
N ILE A 819 9.39 -14.65 4.69
CA ILE A 819 9.37 -13.28 4.14
C ILE A 819 10.34 -13.17 2.96
N HIS A 820 11.53 -13.73 3.10
CA HIS A 820 12.51 -13.75 2.01
C HIS A 820 11.98 -14.50 0.78
N GLU A 821 11.43 -15.71 0.97
CA GLU A 821 10.92 -16.52 -0.16
C GLU A 821 9.65 -15.91 -0.77
N ALA A 822 8.77 -15.27 0.01
CA ALA A 822 7.62 -14.54 -0.54
C ALA A 822 8.09 -13.44 -1.51
N ARG A 823 9.14 -12.70 -1.15
CA ARG A 823 9.77 -11.70 -2.03
C ARG A 823 10.50 -12.32 -3.23
N GLN A 824 11.12 -13.49 -3.07
CA GLN A 824 11.68 -14.21 -4.20
C GLN A 824 10.58 -14.71 -5.15
N ALA A 825 9.46 -15.15 -4.61
CA ALA A 825 8.27 -15.51 -5.39
C ALA A 825 7.70 -14.30 -6.14
N GLU A 826 7.59 -13.12 -5.48
CA GLU A 826 7.19 -11.87 -6.11
C GLU A 826 8.13 -11.49 -7.27
N LYS A 827 9.44 -11.62 -7.09
CA LYS A 827 10.42 -11.41 -8.17
C LYS A 827 10.21 -12.38 -9.34
N ARG A 828 9.82 -13.65 -9.07
CA ARG A 828 9.44 -14.60 -10.14
C ARG A 828 8.19 -14.14 -10.87
N ALA A 829 7.19 -13.63 -10.15
CA ALA A 829 5.97 -13.07 -10.76
C ALA A 829 6.29 -11.89 -11.69
N LYS A 830 7.23 -11.02 -11.31
CA LYS A 830 7.65 -9.84 -12.08
C LYS A 830 8.58 -10.12 -13.24
N ALA A 831 9.45 -11.12 -13.10
CA ALA A 831 10.52 -11.36 -14.07
C ALA A 831 9.96 -11.68 -15.45
N ASP A 832 10.57 -11.09 -16.47
CA ASP A 832 10.20 -11.40 -17.84
C ASP A 832 10.55 -12.86 -18.17
N PRO A 833 9.66 -13.60 -18.84
CA PRO A 833 9.92 -15.00 -19.22
C PRO A 833 11.06 -15.14 -20.23
N GLN A 834 11.40 -14.07 -20.91
CA GLN A 834 12.54 -13.99 -21.82
C GLN A 834 13.27 -12.67 -21.57
N HIS A 835 14.60 -12.72 -21.45
CA HIS A 835 15.42 -11.52 -21.29
C HIS A 835 16.57 -11.52 -22.29
N GLU A 836 16.94 -10.32 -22.72
CA GLU A 836 18.08 -10.13 -23.61
C GLU A 836 19.37 -10.14 -22.80
N VAL A 837 20.28 -11.02 -23.18
CA VAL A 837 21.62 -11.12 -22.55
C VAL A 837 22.67 -10.81 -23.61
N PHE A 838 23.65 -10.01 -23.23
CA PHE A 838 24.81 -9.82 -24.06
C PHE A 838 25.77 -11.00 -23.89
N ASP A 839 25.86 -11.86 -24.91
CA ASP A 839 26.80 -12.96 -24.91
C ASP A 839 28.21 -12.43 -25.26
N ARG A 840 29.09 -12.43 -24.29
CA ARG A 840 30.46 -11.96 -24.45
C ARG A 840 31.26 -12.84 -25.39
N THR A 841 30.87 -14.09 -25.57
CA THR A 841 31.59 -15.07 -26.39
C THR A 841 31.33 -14.84 -27.88
N SER A 842 30.06 -14.58 -28.23
CA SER A 842 29.65 -14.30 -29.61
C SER A 842 29.62 -12.80 -29.94
N ASN A 843 29.82 -11.92 -28.95
CA ASN A 843 29.73 -10.45 -29.06
C ASN A 843 28.35 -9.99 -29.63
N LYS A 844 27.29 -10.74 -29.33
CA LYS A 844 25.94 -10.47 -29.81
C LYS A 844 24.96 -10.46 -28.65
N ARG A 845 23.86 -9.74 -28.82
CA ARG A 845 22.72 -9.85 -27.95
C ARG A 845 21.89 -11.07 -28.33
N CYS A 846 21.67 -11.96 -27.39
CA CYS A 846 20.81 -13.13 -27.55
C CYS A 846 19.70 -13.15 -26.52
N TRP A 847 18.59 -13.73 -26.87
CA TRP A 847 17.46 -13.92 -25.94
C TRP A 847 17.67 -15.22 -25.16
N LYS A 848 17.70 -15.13 -23.84
CA LYS A 848 17.66 -16.29 -22.96
C LYS A 848 16.29 -16.43 -22.30
N LEU A 849 15.83 -17.68 -22.20
CA LEU A 849 14.61 -17.99 -21.48
C LEU A 849 14.89 -17.80 -19.98
N ASN A 850 14.02 -17.02 -19.33
CA ASN A 850 13.94 -16.98 -17.87
C ASN A 850 12.85 -17.94 -17.44
N GLU A 851 13.21 -19.19 -17.19
CA GLU A 851 12.27 -20.22 -16.77
C GLU A 851 11.48 -19.87 -15.50
N ASN A 852 11.92 -18.86 -14.75
CA ASN A 852 11.28 -18.43 -13.49
C ASN A 852 10.32 -17.24 -13.67
N GLY A 853 10.31 -16.58 -14.83
CA GLY A 853 9.58 -15.34 -15.03
C GLY A 853 8.12 -15.55 -15.47
N TRP A 854 7.19 -14.73 -14.95
CA TRP A 854 5.78 -14.69 -15.35
C TRP A 854 5.38 -13.39 -16.06
N GLY A 855 6.25 -12.38 -16.11
CA GLY A 855 6.05 -11.17 -16.91
C GLY A 855 5.02 -10.21 -16.32
N ARG A 856 4.97 -10.07 -15.00
CA ARG A 856 4.08 -9.18 -14.23
C ARG A 856 2.59 -9.57 -14.30
N ASP A 857 1.73 -8.87 -13.58
CA ASP A 857 0.30 -9.21 -13.41
C ASP A 857 0.11 -10.70 -13.15
N ALA A 858 0.84 -11.21 -12.16
CA ALA A 858 1.01 -12.63 -11.92
C ALA A 858 1.16 -12.97 -10.44
N LEU A 859 0.82 -14.20 -10.13
CA LEU A 859 1.03 -14.82 -8.83
C LEU A 859 2.11 -15.90 -8.94
N ALA A 860 3.02 -15.97 -7.97
CA ALA A 860 3.94 -17.09 -7.82
C ALA A 860 3.90 -17.63 -6.38
N VAL A 861 3.82 -18.94 -6.24
CA VAL A 861 3.67 -19.64 -4.95
C VAL A 861 4.88 -20.54 -4.70
N THR A 862 5.33 -20.57 -3.45
CA THR A 862 6.28 -21.55 -2.93
C THR A 862 5.71 -22.18 -1.67
N LEU A 863 5.67 -23.49 -1.61
CA LEU A 863 5.31 -24.27 -0.43
C LEU A 863 6.53 -25.06 0.08
N PHE A 864 6.90 -24.84 1.33
CA PHE A 864 7.89 -25.62 2.05
C PHE A 864 7.20 -26.69 2.90
N LYS A 865 7.43 -27.96 2.57
CA LYS A 865 6.96 -29.08 3.40
C LYS A 865 8.01 -29.45 4.44
N ARG A 866 7.58 -29.88 5.61
CA ARG A 866 8.51 -30.38 6.66
C ARG A 866 9.37 -31.58 6.23
N SER A 867 8.99 -32.28 5.17
CA SER A 867 9.78 -33.33 4.55
C SER A 867 11.04 -32.82 3.83
N GLY A 868 11.20 -31.48 3.69
CA GLY A 868 12.22 -30.85 2.86
C GLY A 868 11.83 -30.68 1.39
N GLU A 869 10.69 -31.18 0.98
CA GLU A 869 10.17 -30.97 -0.37
C GLU A 869 9.67 -29.53 -0.54
N THR A 870 10.07 -28.89 -1.65
CA THR A 870 9.62 -27.55 -2.02
C THR A 870 8.81 -27.61 -3.31
N LEU A 871 7.56 -27.13 -3.27
CA LEU A 871 6.71 -27.03 -4.45
C LEU A 871 6.67 -25.56 -4.90
N ARG A 872 6.83 -25.33 -6.21
CA ARG A 872 6.77 -23.99 -6.82
C ARG A 872 5.87 -24.03 -8.03
N TRP A 873 4.98 -23.04 -8.12
CA TRP A 873 4.14 -22.81 -9.30
C TRP A 873 3.79 -21.34 -9.41
N GLY A 874 3.17 -20.95 -10.52
CA GLY A 874 2.68 -19.59 -10.71
C GLY A 874 1.67 -19.53 -11.85
N ALA A 875 1.03 -18.37 -11.97
CA ALA A 875 0.07 -18.09 -13.04
C ALA A 875 -0.10 -16.58 -13.24
N LYS A 876 -0.46 -16.18 -14.46
CA LYS A 876 -0.99 -14.85 -14.73
C LYS A 876 -2.37 -14.72 -14.09
N PHE A 877 -2.74 -13.55 -13.59
CA PHE A 877 -4.06 -13.37 -12.96
C PHE A 877 -5.27 -13.52 -13.89
N ASP A 878 -5.07 -13.39 -15.20
CA ASP A 878 -6.08 -13.67 -16.23
C ASP A 878 -6.04 -15.14 -16.73
N SER A 879 -5.26 -15.99 -16.09
CA SER A 879 -5.03 -17.39 -16.44
C SER A 879 -6.23 -18.29 -16.15
N ALA A 880 -6.35 -19.37 -16.91
CA ALA A 880 -7.25 -20.46 -16.63
C ALA A 880 -6.97 -21.19 -15.30
N ALA A 881 -5.81 -20.95 -14.66
CA ALA A 881 -5.44 -21.51 -13.36
C ALA A 881 -6.46 -21.16 -12.26
N PHE A 882 -6.92 -19.91 -12.18
CA PHE A 882 -7.77 -19.46 -11.07
C PHE A 882 -9.17 -20.06 -11.11
N PRO A 883 -9.90 -20.04 -12.25
CA PRO A 883 -11.17 -20.76 -12.31
C PRO A 883 -11.03 -22.27 -12.11
N LEU A 884 -9.87 -22.85 -12.44
CA LEU A 884 -9.56 -24.25 -12.14
C LEU A 884 -9.34 -24.48 -10.65
N LEU A 885 -8.62 -23.59 -9.98
CA LEU A 885 -8.41 -23.62 -8.53
C LEU A 885 -9.74 -23.54 -7.77
N ASP A 886 -10.63 -22.64 -8.17
CA ASP A 886 -11.95 -22.50 -7.55
C ASP A 886 -12.74 -23.82 -7.61
N LEU A 887 -12.76 -24.46 -8.78
CA LEU A 887 -13.41 -25.77 -8.93
C LEU A 887 -12.70 -26.87 -8.13
N PHE A 888 -11.37 -26.92 -8.19
CA PHE A 888 -10.61 -27.93 -7.44
C PHE A 888 -10.81 -27.77 -5.94
N GLN A 889 -10.73 -26.56 -5.42
CA GLN A 889 -10.93 -26.26 -4.00
C GLN A 889 -12.37 -26.59 -3.56
N ALA A 890 -13.37 -26.29 -4.38
CA ALA A 890 -14.77 -26.57 -4.07
C ALA A 890 -15.08 -28.07 -3.95
N PHE A 891 -14.39 -28.93 -4.72
CA PHE A 891 -14.72 -30.35 -4.84
C PHE A 891 -13.65 -31.30 -4.32
N PHE A 892 -12.49 -30.78 -3.92
CA PHE A 892 -11.42 -31.56 -3.30
C PHE A 892 -11.35 -31.36 -1.78
N ARG A 893 -11.83 -30.24 -1.26
CA ARG A 893 -11.79 -29.93 0.17
C ARG A 893 -12.87 -30.73 0.91
N HIS A 894 -12.46 -31.34 2.00
CA HIS A 894 -13.38 -31.97 2.93
C HIS A 894 -14.44 -30.96 3.41
N GLN A 895 -15.69 -31.28 3.23
CA GLN A 895 -16.77 -30.58 3.93
C GLN A 895 -16.94 -31.26 5.29
N PRO A 896 -16.91 -30.53 6.41
CA PRO A 896 -16.91 -31.12 7.76
C PRO A 896 -18.10 -32.06 8.04
N ASP A 897 -19.16 -31.93 7.26
CA ASP A 897 -20.41 -32.70 7.40
C ASP A 897 -20.55 -33.83 6.39
N ALA A 898 -19.54 -34.06 5.52
CA ALA A 898 -19.58 -35.13 4.52
C ALA A 898 -18.59 -36.25 4.89
N PRO A 899 -19.00 -37.52 4.82
CA PRO A 899 -18.10 -38.66 5.05
C PRO A 899 -16.93 -38.68 4.06
N GLU A 900 -15.72 -38.98 4.52
CA GLU A 900 -14.47 -39.01 3.74
C GLU A 900 -14.50 -39.72 2.38
N ARG A 901 -15.49 -40.59 2.15
CA ARG A 901 -15.64 -41.36 0.91
C ARG A 901 -16.41 -40.66 -0.20
N GLU A 902 -16.85 -39.42 0.00
CA GLU A 902 -17.84 -38.78 -0.88
C GLU A 902 -17.34 -37.51 -1.61
N MET A 903 -16.06 -37.39 -1.85
CA MET A 903 -15.51 -36.22 -2.57
C MET A 903 -15.57 -36.46 -4.09
N PRO A 904 -16.10 -35.47 -4.85
CA PRO A 904 -16.17 -35.59 -6.32
C PRO A 904 -14.81 -35.73 -7.00
N ILE A 905 -13.75 -35.24 -6.41
CA ILE A 905 -12.37 -35.38 -6.87
C ILE A 905 -11.59 -36.22 -5.86
N SER A 906 -11.04 -37.35 -6.31
CA SER A 906 -10.27 -38.27 -5.47
C SER A 906 -9.04 -37.61 -4.86
N GLY A 907 -8.75 -37.91 -3.59
CA GLY A 907 -7.50 -37.49 -2.93
C GLY A 907 -6.23 -38.03 -3.60
N LYS A 908 -6.33 -38.99 -4.49
CA LYS A 908 -5.20 -39.50 -5.29
C LYS A 908 -4.96 -38.73 -6.58
N PHE A 909 -5.91 -37.90 -7.00
CA PHE A 909 -5.84 -37.18 -8.28
C PHE A 909 -4.51 -36.41 -8.48
N PRO A 910 -4.00 -35.54 -7.55
CA PRO A 910 -2.75 -34.82 -7.75
C PRO A 910 -1.54 -35.72 -7.99
N TYR A 911 -1.50 -36.89 -7.33
CA TYR A 911 -0.40 -37.86 -7.45
C TYR A 911 -0.48 -38.65 -8.76
N ARG A 912 -1.68 -38.97 -9.23
CA ARG A 912 -1.88 -39.66 -10.50
C ARG A 912 -1.50 -38.78 -11.69
N ILE A 913 -1.84 -37.50 -11.66
CA ILE A 913 -1.40 -36.58 -12.72
C ILE A 913 0.13 -36.35 -12.66
N ALA A 914 0.72 -36.32 -11.45
CA ALA A 914 2.17 -36.21 -11.30
C ALA A 914 2.89 -37.41 -11.91
N GLU A 915 2.43 -38.63 -11.61
CA GLU A 915 2.96 -39.88 -12.17
C GLU A 915 2.84 -39.88 -13.70
N LEU A 916 1.68 -39.52 -14.23
CA LEU A 916 1.43 -39.43 -15.66
C LEU A 916 2.37 -38.43 -16.35
N LEU A 917 2.36 -37.21 -15.91
CA LEU A 917 3.06 -36.11 -16.60
C LEU A 917 4.60 -36.18 -16.45
N SER A 918 5.13 -36.87 -15.42
CA SER A 918 6.55 -37.10 -15.26
C SER A 918 7.16 -37.85 -16.47
N ARG A 919 6.40 -38.63 -17.18
CA ARG A 919 6.84 -39.36 -18.40
C ARG A 919 7.18 -38.41 -19.54
N TYR A 920 6.51 -37.26 -19.59
CA TYR A 920 6.69 -36.25 -20.63
C TYR A 920 7.77 -35.20 -20.28
N GLU A 921 8.26 -35.16 -19.04
CA GLU A 921 9.25 -34.20 -18.60
C GLU A 921 10.58 -34.21 -19.37
N ARG A 922 10.93 -35.41 -19.89
CA ARG A 922 12.15 -35.64 -20.67
C ARG A 922 11.99 -35.38 -22.16
N SER A 923 10.77 -35.11 -22.61
CA SER A 923 10.47 -34.86 -24.02
C SER A 923 10.86 -33.41 -24.37
N THR A 924 11.67 -33.27 -25.40
CA THR A 924 12.12 -31.96 -25.90
C THR A 924 11.73 -31.80 -27.35
N PRO A 925 11.07 -30.70 -27.74
CA PRO A 925 9.90 -30.09 -27.15
C PRO A 925 8.68 -30.98 -27.22
N LEU A 926 7.61 -30.72 -26.43
CA LEU A 926 6.34 -31.37 -26.65
C LEU A 926 5.79 -30.94 -28.01
N THR A 927 5.99 -31.78 -29.02
CA THR A 927 5.41 -31.55 -30.34
C THR A 927 3.88 -31.55 -30.25
N GLY A 928 3.19 -31.02 -31.25
CA GLY A 928 1.74 -31.00 -31.27
C GLY A 928 1.08 -32.36 -31.05
N GLU A 929 1.73 -33.44 -31.55
CA GLU A 929 1.26 -34.82 -31.38
C GLU A 929 1.43 -35.31 -29.94
N LEU A 930 2.60 -35.09 -29.31
CA LEU A 930 2.83 -35.48 -27.92
C LEU A 930 1.95 -34.67 -26.97
N HIS A 931 1.69 -33.41 -27.27
CA HIS A 931 0.74 -32.60 -26.52
C HIS A 931 -0.67 -33.18 -26.60
N ALA A 932 -1.11 -33.58 -27.79
CA ALA A 932 -2.42 -34.20 -27.97
C ALA A 932 -2.55 -35.55 -27.22
N ILE A 933 -1.47 -36.33 -27.16
CA ILE A 933 -1.43 -37.59 -26.39
C ILE A 933 -1.49 -37.29 -24.90
N ALA A 934 -0.64 -36.40 -24.39
CA ALA A 934 -0.62 -35.99 -22.96
C ALA A 934 -2.00 -35.47 -22.51
N ALA A 935 -2.66 -34.66 -23.36
CA ALA A 935 -4.00 -34.15 -23.09
C ALA A 935 -5.06 -35.29 -23.01
N LYS A 936 -5.00 -36.26 -23.90
CA LYS A 936 -5.90 -37.42 -23.86
C LYS A 936 -5.67 -38.32 -22.64
N GLU A 937 -4.40 -38.54 -22.27
CA GLU A 937 -4.07 -39.29 -21.06
C GLU A 937 -4.47 -38.55 -19.79
N LEU A 938 -4.31 -37.23 -19.76
CA LEU A 938 -4.80 -36.39 -18.65
C LEU A 938 -6.33 -36.50 -18.54
N ALA A 939 -7.06 -36.38 -19.65
CA ALA A 939 -8.51 -36.57 -19.67
C ALA A 939 -8.91 -37.94 -19.15
N TRP A 940 -8.16 -38.97 -19.51
CA TRP A 940 -8.39 -40.31 -18.98
C TRP A 940 -8.18 -40.41 -17.46
N VAL A 941 -7.11 -39.84 -16.92
CA VAL A 941 -6.86 -39.75 -15.46
C VAL A 941 -7.98 -39.00 -14.76
N ILE A 942 -8.42 -37.85 -15.30
CA ILE A 942 -9.55 -37.10 -14.77
C ILE A 942 -10.79 -37.99 -14.70
N ASN A 943 -11.08 -38.72 -15.75
CA ASN A 943 -12.20 -39.69 -15.80
C ASN A 943 -12.12 -40.78 -14.73
N GLN A 944 -10.91 -41.22 -14.38
CA GLN A 944 -10.72 -42.28 -13.36
C GLN A 944 -10.75 -41.74 -11.93
N GLN A 945 -10.44 -40.44 -11.74
CA GLN A 945 -10.27 -39.85 -10.41
C GLN A 945 -11.40 -38.90 -10.03
N THR A 946 -12.44 -38.77 -10.84
CA THR A 946 -13.61 -37.90 -10.57
C THR A 946 -14.93 -38.68 -10.72
N TRP A 947 -15.95 -38.21 -10.02
CA TRP A 947 -17.30 -38.78 -10.21
C TRP A 947 -17.81 -38.58 -11.64
N LYS A 948 -18.68 -39.49 -12.08
CA LYS A 948 -19.50 -39.27 -13.27
C LYS A 948 -20.59 -38.24 -12.96
N ASP A 949 -21.05 -37.51 -13.96
CA ASP A 949 -22.09 -36.49 -13.76
C ASP A 949 -23.38 -37.08 -13.20
N GLU A 950 -23.78 -38.29 -13.62
CA GLU A 950 -24.93 -39.05 -13.09
C GLU A 950 -24.76 -39.41 -11.61
N GLU A 951 -23.55 -39.71 -11.16
CA GLU A 951 -23.24 -40.02 -9.79
C GLU A 951 -23.28 -38.77 -8.93
N ALA A 952 -22.70 -37.66 -9.43
CA ALA A 952 -22.74 -36.35 -8.77
C ALA A 952 -24.18 -35.88 -8.57
N GLU A 953 -25.04 -36.08 -9.59
CA GLU A 953 -26.44 -35.67 -9.54
C GLU A 953 -27.25 -36.52 -8.54
N LYS A 954 -27.05 -37.83 -8.52
CA LYS A 954 -27.66 -38.76 -7.54
C LYS A 954 -27.30 -38.39 -6.09
N ARG A 955 -26.12 -37.78 -5.86
CA ARG A 955 -25.62 -37.35 -4.55
C ARG A 955 -25.94 -35.90 -4.26
N GLY A 956 -26.68 -35.19 -5.11
CA GLY A 956 -27.01 -33.76 -4.95
C GLY A 956 -25.82 -32.81 -5.11
N SER A 957 -24.72 -33.26 -5.75
CA SER A 957 -23.54 -32.43 -5.98
C SER A 957 -23.69 -31.58 -7.25
N ILE A 958 -23.23 -30.35 -7.20
CA ILE A 958 -23.15 -29.46 -8.37
C ILE A 958 -21.92 -29.72 -9.25
N PHE A 959 -21.06 -30.68 -8.86
CA PHE A 959 -19.88 -31.04 -9.64
C PHE A 959 -20.28 -31.54 -11.04
N ARG A 960 -19.54 -31.05 -12.05
CA ARG A 960 -19.63 -31.55 -13.44
C ARG A 960 -18.22 -31.80 -13.95
N ARG A 961 -18.01 -33.02 -14.47
CA ARG A 961 -16.70 -33.47 -14.93
C ARG A 961 -16.20 -32.66 -16.14
N ALA A 962 -17.05 -32.46 -17.14
CA ALA A 962 -16.67 -31.83 -18.40
C ALA A 962 -16.12 -30.38 -18.20
N PRO A 963 -16.71 -29.50 -17.39
CA PRO A 963 -16.13 -28.21 -17.06
C PRO A 963 -14.78 -28.31 -16.35
N PHE A 964 -14.59 -29.25 -15.43
CA PHE A 964 -13.33 -29.46 -14.73
C PHE A 964 -12.23 -29.92 -15.69
N GLU A 965 -12.50 -30.93 -16.53
CA GLU A 965 -11.60 -31.41 -17.57
C GLU A 965 -11.20 -30.29 -18.54
N HIS A 966 -12.19 -29.56 -19.05
CA HIS A 966 -11.94 -28.45 -19.95
C HIS A 966 -10.98 -27.39 -19.33
N ARG A 967 -11.15 -27.06 -18.06
CA ARG A 967 -10.28 -26.11 -17.38
C ARG A 967 -8.88 -26.65 -17.14
N CYS A 968 -8.74 -27.93 -16.77
CA CYS A 968 -7.44 -28.60 -16.67
C CYS A 968 -6.66 -28.54 -17.99
N LEU A 969 -7.34 -28.91 -19.11
CA LEU A 969 -6.72 -28.89 -20.43
C LEU A 969 -6.40 -27.47 -20.91
N ALA A 970 -7.26 -26.48 -20.61
CA ALA A 970 -7.03 -25.09 -20.94
C ALA A 970 -5.79 -24.55 -20.21
N TYR A 971 -5.66 -24.81 -18.91
CA TYR A 971 -4.50 -24.37 -18.12
C TYR A 971 -3.20 -25.07 -18.57
N LEU A 972 -3.25 -26.38 -18.83
CA LEU A 972 -2.08 -27.10 -19.34
C LEU A 972 -1.61 -26.51 -20.67
N LYS A 973 -2.54 -26.25 -21.59
CA LYS A 973 -2.26 -25.63 -22.88
C LYS A 973 -1.66 -24.23 -22.70
N GLU A 974 -2.27 -23.42 -21.84
CA GLU A 974 -1.80 -22.07 -21.55
C GLU A 974 -0.35 -22.07 -21.02
N LEU A 975 -0.03 -22.95 -20.08
CA LEU A 975 1.33 -23.08 -19.54
C LEU A 975 2.32 -23.47 -20.62
N LEU A 976 1.99 -24.44 -21.45
CA LEU A 976 2.84 -24.88 -22.56
C LEU A 976 3.03 -23.74 -23.56
N ASP A 977 1.97 -23.07 -23.96
CA ASP A 977 2.03 -21.95 -24.90
C ASP A 977 2.82 -20.77 -24.32
N PHE A 978 2.63 -20.42 -23.03
CA PHE A 978 3.30 -19.34 -22.37
C PHE A 978 4.81 -19.56 -22.26
N ARG A 979 5.23 -20.76 -21.90
CA ARG A 979 6.64 -21.15 -21.71
C ARG A 979 7.36 -21.47 -23.01
N TRP A 980 6.62 -21.83 -24.09
CA TRP A 980 7.19 -22.25 -25.36
C TRP A 980 7.05 -21.22 -26.48
N LYS A 981 6.41 -20.08 -26.25
CA LYS A 981 6.39 -18.98 -27.25
C LYS A 981 7.82 -18.48 -27.48
N ARG A 982 8.46 -19.01 -28.53
CA ARG A 982 9.77 -18.57 -28.99
C ARG A 982 9.68 -17.18 -29.64
N LYS A 983 10.57 -16.29 -29.27
CA LYS A 983 10.98 -15.26 -30.22
C LYS A 983 11.82 -15.93 -31.31
N PRO A 984 11.75 -15.45 -32.57
CA PRO A 984 12.36 -16.13 -33.74
C PRO A 984 13.85 -16.45 -33.61
N ASP A 985 14.58 -15.78 -32.76
CA ASP A 985 16.02 -15.86 -32.61
C ASP A 985 16.51 -16.55 -31.31
N ALA A 986 15.63 -17.24 -30.59
CA ALA A 986 16.03 -17.91 -29.35
C ALA A 986 16.77 -19.23 -29.62
N ALA A 987 18.02 -19.31 -29.19
CA ALA A 987 18.97 -20.39 -29.52
C ALA A 987 18.92 -21.62 -28.61
N GLU A 988 18.07 -21.68 -27.56
CA GLU A 988 18.05 -22.79 -26.58
C GLU A 988 16.79 -23.67 -26.71
N GLU A 989 17.03 -24.98 -26.77
CA GLU A 989 16.00 -26.01 -26.65
C GLU A 989 15.52 -26.08 -25.19
N THR A 990 14.25 -25.80 -24.98
CA THR A 990 13.60 -25.88 -23.67
C THR A 990 12.88 -27.21 -23.50
N THR A 991 13.03 -27.86 -22.34
CA THR A 991 12.34 -29.10 -22.02
C THR A 991 10.91 -28.83 -21.53
N ALA A 992 10.01 -29.77 -21.73
CA ALA A 992 8.62 -29.73 -21.20
C ALA A 992 8.56 -29.89 -19.67
N ALA A 993 9.67 -30.23 -19.04
CA ALA A 993 9.74 -30.60 -17.63
C ALA A 993 9.10 -29.55 -16.72
N ARG A 994 9.40 -28.30 -16.93
CA ARG A 994 8.99 -27.25 -15.99
C ARG A 994 7.53 -26.84 -16.09
N PRO A 995 6.98 -26.54 -17.27
CA PRO A 995 5.53 -26.29 -17.38
C PRO A 995 4.69 -27.41 -16.81
N LEU A 996 5.09 -28.67 -17.03
CA LEU A 996 4.38 -29.83 -16.49
C LEU A 996 4.47 -29.90 -14.97
N ARG A 997 5.64 -29.61 -14.38
CA ARG A 997 5.80 -29.55 -12.92
C ARG A 997 5.00 -28.42 -12.31
N GLU A 998 4.97 -27.24 -12.91
CA GLU A 998 4.15 -26.12 -12.46
C GLU A 998 2.66 -26.48 -12.46
N PHE A 999 2.18 -27.13 -13.52
CA PHE A 999 0.83 -27.65 -13.59
C PHE A 999 0.51 -28.63 -12.46
N VAL A 1000 1.38 -29.59 -12.23
CA VAL A 1000 1.24 -30.60 -11.16
C VAL A 1000 1.33 -29.96 -9.78
N ASN A 1001 2.28 -29.05 -9.58
CA ASN A 1001 2.54 -28.42 -8.29
C ASN A 1001 1.37 -27.57 -7.80
N LEU A 1002 0.58 -26.98 -8.70
CA LEU A 1002 -0.68 -26.33 -8.33
C LEU A 1002 -1.59 -27.29 -7.55
N PHE A 1003 -1.86 -28.47 -8.10
CA PHE A 1003 -2.73 -29.46 -7.46
C PHE A 1003 -2.10 -30.08 -6.20
N LEU A 1004 -0.79 -30.35 -6.22
CA LEU A 1004 -0.09 -30.86 -5.04
C LEU A 1004 -0.09 -29.87 -3.88
N THR A 1005 0.05 -28.59 -4.18
CA THR A 1005 0.00 -27.53 -3.16
C THR A 1005 -1.38 -27.46 -2.53
N GLU A 1006 -2.44 -27.37 -3.33
CA GLU A 1006 -3.80 -27.29 -2.83
C GLU A 1006 -4.24 -28.54 -2.06
N ALA A 1007 -3.91 -29.71 -2.58
CA ALA A 1007 -4.18 -30.96 -1.89
C ALA A 1007 -3.43 -31.10 -0.55
N PHE A 1008 -2.22 -30.57 -0.49
CA PHE A 1008 -1.46 -30.54 0.75
C PHE A 1008 -2.12 -29.62 1.78
N ILE A 1009 -2.50 -28.39 1.37
CA ILE A 1009 -3.15 -27.42 2.26
C ILE A 1009 -4.50 -27.96 2.76
N ALA A 1010 -5.28 -28.58 1.87
CA ALA A 1010 -6.57 -29.16 2.24
C ALA A 1010 -6.44 -30.24 3.33
N ARG A 1011 -5.43 -31.11 3.23
CA ARG A 1011 -5.17 -32.16 4.23
C ARG A 1011 -4.64 -31.69 5.58
N GLN A 1012 -4.12 -30.47 5.66
CA GLN A 1012 -3.67 -29.91 6.95
C GLN A 1012 -4.84 -29.42 7.82
N ARG A 1013 -6.07 -29.49 7.31
CA ARG A 1013 -7.29 -29.13 8.03
C ARG A 1013 -8.01 -30.34 8.60
N ASP A 1014 -7.72 -31.52 8.06
CA ASP A 1014 -8.25 -32.79 8.51
C ASP A 1014 -7.35 -33.33 9.63
#